data_f17850506405da5a063fc143c9e251af
#
_entry.id   f17850506405da5a063fc143c9e251af
#
_cell.length_a   1.000
_cell.length_b   1.000
_cell.length_c   1.000
_cell.angle_alpha   90.00
_cell.angle_beta   90.00
_cell.angle_gamma   90.00
#
_symmetry.space_group_name_H-M   'P 1'
#
loop_
_entity.id
_entity.type
_entity.pdbx_description
1 polymer ?
#
loop_
_entity_poly.entity_id
_entity_poly.type
_entity_poly.pdbx_seq_one_letter_code
_entity_poly.pdbx_strand_id
1 'polypeptide(L)'
;MSSRPDVVSGGDALIRVDVPGSVPADKVGIRVDGRDVTDSFERTAGGSLMGVVRDLDEGRNRLIATARGAASGRLTLVNHPVSGPVFAGPHEQPYVCDTEEFKTVTGATLGRPLDEDCSVRTRIDYMYRTTAGEFAALPDGDERPADLATTTTSAGEDVPYIVRVETGTINRAVYETAVLHDPESGDPAPVTRGPGWNGRLVYGFGGGCAGGWYIQGRSTDGVLKDDYLGKGYAVASSSLNVFGNNCNDLLAAETMAMVKERFVESYGGPDFTIGVGCSGGSYQNHQIADNYPGLLDGIISGCSFPDVGFGTVQTISDARLLDHYFEETAPGTFTKEQQRAVSGFGKWESIANLGDGGGRIDPTVFCPEQLPAGLRYHPESNPDGARCDVYSHTVNAYGKDPRTGKARRPLDNTGIQYGLQALNDKAIDVDQFIDLNRRIGGFDDDAKPAADRTVADPKAVRAAYRTGRMLNGGAGLAEVPIIDYRDYTDDAAAGDIHMRFHSFSTRARLDKANGTHANQVMITRDGKGFTTAGMIADMDSWLTGIKGDPGKGAPIDKIVRNKPAGLDDACWTREEEPKKITEPQVAGIGTTECNTLYPVWTSPRMVAGADVANDIVVCQKRPVRRSDYEVPVTGSQFTSLKKIFRGGVCDWSRRGVGQQGLAGTWQSFGSR
;
A
#
# COMPACT_ATOMS: atom_id res chain seq x y z
N MET A 1 -4.13 4.96 23.97
CA MET A 1 -3.06 3.96 23.86
C MET A 1 -2.32 4.17 22.56
N SER A 2 -1.01 3.88 22.55
CA SER A 2 -0.17 4.00 21.35
C SER A 2 -0.56 2.98 20.27
N SER A 3 -0.95 1.77 20.71
CA SER A 3 -1.42 0.70 19.83
C SER A 3 -2.56 -0.10 20.49
N ARG A 4 -3.02 -1.17 19.82
CA ARG A 4 -3.92 -2.14 20.43
C ARG A 4 -3.20 -2.90 21.55
N PRO A 5 -3.91 -3.33 22.60
CA PRO A 5 -3.29 -4.02 23.73
C PRO A 5 -2.57 -5.33 23.39
N ASP A 6 -2.98 -5.97 22.29
CA ASP A 6 -2.46 -7.28 21.84
C ASP A 6 -1.32 -7.17 20.81
N VAL A 7 -0.93 -5.96 20.41
CA VAL A 7 0.11 -5.68 19.42
C VAL A 7 1.07 -4.57 19.84
N VAL A 8 1.32 -4.44 21.15
CA VAL A 8 2.34 -3.54 21.69
C VAL A 8 3.72 -4.05 21.28
N SER A 9 4.66 -3.16 20.99
CA SER A 9 6.01 -3.53 20.57
C SER A 9 7.08 -2.67 21.23
N GLY A 10 8.30 -3.21 21.37
CA GLY A 10 9.46 -2.46 21.82
C GLY A 10 9.52 -2.14 23.32
N GLY A 11 8.60 -2.65 24.13
CA GLY A 11 8.65 -2.54 25.59
C GLY A 11 8.00 -1.29 26.17
N ASP A 12 7.49 -0.39 25.35
CA ASP A 12 6.84 0.86 25.77
C ASP A 12 5.36 0.86 25.36
N ALA A 13 4.50 1.57 26.10
CA ALA A 13 3.11 1.80 25.70
C ALA A 13 2.55 3.10 26.30
N LEU A 14 1.98 3.98 25.49
CA LEU A 14 1.21 5.12 25.99
C LEU A 14 -0.18 4.66 26.42
N ILE A 15 -0.48 4.85 27.69
CA ILE A 15 -1.72 4.41 28.34
C ILE A 15 -2.53 5.61 28.82
N ARG A 16 -3.86 5.56 28.63
CA ARG A 16 -4.80 6.49 29.22
C ARG A 16 -5.67 5.76 30.25
N VAL A 17 -5.79 6.37 31.44
CA VAL A 17 -6.68 5.90 32.51
C VAL A 17 -7.77 6.97 32.70
N ASP A 18 -9.01 6.59 32.38
CA ASP A 18 -10.16 7.46 32.61
C ASP A 18 -10.55 7.37 34.11
N VAL A 19 -10.41 8.50 34.81
CA VAL A 19 -10.66 8.61 36.25
C VAL A 19 -12.09 9.11 36.47
N PRO A 20 -12.95 8.40 37.22
CA PRO A 20 -14.27 8.90 37.54
C PRO A 20 -14.20 10.26 38.24
N GLY A 21 -15.09 11.20 37.90
CA GLY A 21 -15.06 12.55 38.46
C GLY A 21 -15.18 12.65 40.00
N SER A 22 -15.65 11.55 40.67
CA SER A 22 -15.71 11.42 42.12
C SER A 22 -14.39 11.01 42.76
N VAL A 23 -13.37 10.65 41.94
CA VAL A 23 -12.06 10.19 42.43
C VAL A 23 -11.00 11.25 42.16
N PRO A 24 -10.28 11.76 43.20
CA PRO A 24 -9.12 12.60 42.98
C PRO A 24 -8.02 11.84 42.19
N ALA A 25 -7.45 12.44 41.18
CA ALA A 25 -6.43 11.78 40.35
C ALA A 25 -5.16 11.40 41.12
N ASP A 26 -4.81 12.17 42.15
CA ASP A 26 -3.69 11.89 43.06
C ASP A 26 -3.93 10.68 44.00
N LYS A 27 -5.11 10.08 43.99
CA LYS A 27 -5.46 8.86 44.74
C LYS A 27 -5.54 7.63 43.83
N VAL A 28 -5.16 7.74 42.57
CA VAL A 28 -5.07 6.60 41.66
C VAL A 28 -3.68 6.02 41.74
N GLY A 29 -3.58 4.72 41.99
CA GLY A 29 -2.33 3.96 41.90
C GLY A 29 -2.36 3.06 40.68
N ILE A 30 -1.28 3.04 39.90
CA ILE A 30 -1.17 2.28 38.63
C ILE A 30 0.02 1.32 38.78
N ARG A 31 -0.21 0.04 38.44
CA ARG A 31 0.82 -0.99 38.52
C ARG A 31 0.83 -1.88 37.30
N VAL A 32 2.04 -2.30 36.88
CA VAL A 32 2.25 -3.32 35.84
C VAL A 32 2.98 -4.49 36.51
N ASP A 33 2.36 -5.67 36.53
CA ASP A 33 2.87 -6.89 37.12
C ASP A 33 3.40 -6.71 38.57
N GLY A 34 2.76 -5.81 39.31
CA GLY A 34 3.10 -5.46 40.69
C GLY A 34 4.08 -4.29 40.83
N ARG A 35 4.83 -3.90 39.79
CA ARG A 35 5.69 -2.71 39.75
C ARG A 35 4.81 -1.45 39.73
N ASP A 36 5.07 -0.51 40.62
CA ASP A 36 4.37 0.77 40.66
C ASP A 36 4.91 1.66 39.53
N VAL A 37 4.01 2.17 38.71
CA VAL A 37 4.30 3.06 37.55
C VAL A 37 3.47 4.36 37.64
N THR A 38 2.90 4.66 38.79
CA THR A 38 2.02 5.82 38.96
C THR A 38 2.68 7.13 38.58
N ASP A 39 3.97 7.31 38.91
CA ASP A 39 4.73 8.53 38.62
C ASP A 39 4.99 8.78 37.13
N SER A 40 4.77 7.78 36.27
CA SER A 40 4.84 7.92 34.82
C SER A 40 3.59 8.56 34.22
N PHE A 41 2.56 8.85 35.01
CA PHE A 41 1.28 9.35 34.57
C PHE A 41 1.04 10.81 34.97
N GLU A 42 0.66 11.63 34.02
CA GLU A 42 0.29 13.02 34.22
C GLU A 42 -1.21 13.22 33.99
N ARG A 43 -1.76 14.26 34.61
CA ARG A 43 -3.18 14.60 34.43
C ARG A 43 -3.37 15.42 33.15
N THR A 44 -4.23 14.90 32.27
CA THR A 44 -4.64 15.64 31.06
C THR A 44 -5.63 16.77 31.39
N ALA A 45 -5.78 17.74 30.50
CA ALA A 45 -6.80 18.80 30.63
C ALA A 45 -8.23 18.22 30.75
N GLY A 46 -8.50 17.06 30.16
CA GLY A 46 -9.78 16.34 30.25
C GLY A 46 -9.99 15.56 31.57
N GLY A 47 -9.00 15.59 32.49
CA GLY A 47 -9.09 14.96 33.81
C GLY A 47 -8.71 13.48 33.86
N SER A 48 -8.43 12.83 32.74
CA SER A 48 -7.84 11.50 32.71
C SER A 48 -6.34 11.54 33.06
N LEU A 49 -5.76 10.39 33.41
CA LEU A 49 -4.32 10.22 33.54
C LEU A 49 -3.75 9.61 32.26
N MET A 50 -2.62 10.12 31.76
CA MET A 50 -1.92 9.61 30.59
C MET A 50 -0.44 9.52 30.89
N GLY A 51 0.19 8.41 30.46
CA GLY A 51 1.61 8.18 30.68
C GLY A 51 2.15 7.05 29.86
N VAL A 52 3.46 7.08 29.59
CA VAL A 52 4.18 5.99 28.91
C VAL A 52 4.65 4.98 29.96
N VAL A 53 4.12 3.79 29.89
CA VAL A 53 4.63 2.65 30.66
C VAL A 53 5.82 2.09 29.88
N ARG A 54 6.95 1.93 30.56
CA ARG A 54 8.22 1.44 30.00
C ARG A 54 8.61 0.10 30.62
N ASP A 55 9.59 -0.54 30.00
CA ASP A 55 10.17 -1.80 30.46
C ASP A 55 9.10 -2.92 30.64
N LEU A 56 8.23 -3.06 29.63
CA LEU A 56 7.33 -4.21 29.52
C LEU A 56 8.13 -5.46 29.12
N ASP A 57 7.89 -6.56 29.81
CA ASP A 57 8.44 -7.85 29.44
C ASP A 57 7.83 -8.32 28.10
N GLU A 58 8.56 -9.11 27.32
CA GLU A 58 7.97 -9.77 26.16
C GLU A 58 6.83 -10.71 26.57
N GLY A 59 5.73 -10.70 25.80
CA GLY A 59 4.53 -11.43 26.09
C GLY A 59 3.55 -10.62 26.94
N ARG A 60 2.89 -11.28 27.91
CA ARG A 60 1.74 -10.70 28.64
C ARG A 60 2.17 -9.88 29.84
N ASN A 61 1.75 -8.63 29.90
CA ASN A 61 1.91 -7.70 31.01
C ASN A 61 0.53 -7.28 31.55
N ARG A 62 0.31 -7.33 32.84
CA ARG A 62 -0.96 -6.97 33.46
C ARG A 62 -0.90 -5.58 34.07
N LEU A 63 -1.59 -4.63 33.49
CA LEU A 63 -1.78 -3.30 34.06
C LEU A 63 -3.03 -3.25 34.90
N ILE A 64 -2.93 -2.68 36.14
CA ILE A 64 -4.03 -2.50 37.06
C ILE A 64 -4.00 -1.05 37.56
N ALA A 65 -5.12 -0.34 37.39
CA ALA A 65 -5.36 0.97 38.00
C ALA A 65 -6.35 0.80 39.17
N THR A 66 -6.00 1.35 40.34
CA THR A 66 -6.79 1.25 41.55
C THR A 66 -7.00 2.61 42.18
N ALA A 67 -8.17 2.85 42.79
CA ALA A 67 -8.44 4.02 43.59
C ALA A 67 -9.41 3.63 44.74
N ARG A 68 -9.27 4.28 45.90
CA ARG A 68 -10.16 4.05 47.00
C ARG A 68 -11.60 4.49 46.68
N GLY A 69 -12.54 3.57 46.78
CA GLY A 69 -13.94 3.84 46.53
C GLY A 69 -14.38 3.70 45.06
N ALA A 70 -13.48 3.26 44.18
CA ALA A 70 -13.78 2.96 42.79
C ALA A 70 -13.44 1.52 42.41
N ALA A 71 -14.08 1.02 41.35
CA ALA A 71 -13.72 -0.28 40.76
C ALA A 71 -12.32 -0.20 40.12
N SER A 72 -11.54 -1.29 40.26
CA SER A 72 -10.22 -1.36 39.62
C SER A 72 -10.33 -1.51 38.09
N GLY A 73 -9.62 -0.67 37.36
CA GLY A 73 -9.37 -0.85 35.92
C GLY A 73 -8.31 -1.94 35.68
N ARG A 74 -8.50 -2.79 34.68
CA ARG A 74 -7.54 -3.84 34.33
C ARG A 74 -7.35 -3.87 32.81
N LEU A 75 -6.09 -4.03 32.37
CA LEU A 75 -5.73 -4.17 30.97
C LEU A 75 -4.60 -5.22 30.88
N THR A 76 -4.65 -6.07 29.88
CA THR A 76 -3.52 -6.96 29.55
C THR A 76 -2.89 -6.44 28.26
N LEU A 77 -1.61 -6.13 28.32
CA LEU A 77 -0.78 -5.76 27.17
C LEU A 77 -0.01 -7.00 26.73
N VAL A 78 0.09 -7.23 25.43
CA VAL A 78 0.98 -8.24 24.86
C VAL A 78 2.07 -7.50 24.12
N ASN A 79 3.27 -7.52 24.70
CA ASN A 79 4.43 -6.85 24.14
C ASN A 79 5.22 -7.81 23.24
N HIS A 80 5.61 -7.33 22.07
CA HIS A 80 6.40 -8.03 21.08
C HIS A 80 7.79 -7.40 20.96
N PRO A 81 8.81 -8.13 20.45
CA PRO A 81 10.12 -7.55 20.17
C PRO A 81 10.02 -6.33 19.26
N VAL A 82 10.92 -5.35 19.43
CA VAL A 82 11.03 -4.18 18.55
C VAL A 82 11.42 -4.59 17.11
N SER A 83 12.09 -5.72 16.95
CA SER A 83 12.43 -6.30 15.65
C SER A 83 11.25 -7.04 14.99
N GLY A 84 10.14 -7.25 15.70
CA GLY A 84 9.02 -8.08 15.25
C GLY A 84 9.31 -9.59 15.35
N PRO A 85 8.48 -10.45 14.80
CA PRO A 85 7.20 -10.13 14.19
C PRO A 85 6.09 -9.89 15.22
N VAL A 86 5.11 -9.07 14.86
CA VAL A 86 3.90 -8.87 15.67
C VAL A 86 2.72 -9.67 15.11
N PHE A 87 2.39 -9.48 13.81
CA PHE A 87 1.29 -10.20 13.13
C PHE A 87 1.61 -10.61 11.70
N ALA A 88 2.75 -10.16 11.11
CA ALA A 88 3.12 -10.51 9.74
C ALA A 88 3.62 -11.95 9.57
N GLY A 89 3.85 -12.67 10.67
CA GLY A 89 4.36 -14.04 10.66
C GLY A 89 5.88 -14.12 10.78
N PRO A 90 6.44 -15.35 10.78
CA PRO A 90 7.88 -15.54 11.00
C PRO A 90 8.72 -14.78 9.98
N HIS A 91 9.88 -14.31 10.44
CA HIS A 91 10.87 -13.68 9.57
C HIS A 91 11.48 -14.73 8.62
N GLU A 92 11.49 -14.42 7.33
CA GLU A 92 12.21 -15.24 6.34
C GLU A 92 13.69 -14.84 6.27
N GLN A 93 14.54 -15.81 5.94
CA GLN A 93 15.97 -15.65 5.78
C GLN A 93 16.39 -15.94 4.33
N PRO A 94 17.53 -15.41 3.84
CA PRO A 94 18.45 -14.49 4.54
C PRO A 94 17.87 -13.08 4.71
N TYR A 95 18.53 -12.24 5.56
CA TYR A 95 18.21 -10.83 5.68
C TYR A 95 19.50 -10.00 5.71
N VAL A 96 19.56 -8.93 4.91
CA VAL A 96 20.77 -8.12 4.72
C VAL A 96 20.55 -6.74 5.33
N CYS A 97 21.42 -6.37 6.26
CA CYS A 97 21.43 -5.05 6.86
C CYS A 97 22.02 -4.00 5.90
N ASP A 98 21.40 -2.84 5.85
CA ASP A 98 21.83 -1.71 5.02
C ASP A 98 22.20 -0.46 5.87
N THR A 99 22.39 -0.60 7.18
CA THR A 99 22.64 0.54 8.10
C THR A 99 23.92 1.30 7.79
N GLU A 100 24.96 0.63 7.28
CA GLU A 100 26.21 1.27 6.87
C GLU A 100 26.10 2.08 5.57
N GLU A 101 25.07 1.81 4.77
CA GLU A 101 24.79 2.48 3.50
C GLU A 101 23.63 3.49 3.60
N PHE A 102 22.74 3.31 4.58
CA PHE A 102 21.63 4.23 4.79
C PHE A 102 22.12 5.63 5.15
N LYS A 103 21.64 6.63 4.42
CA LYS A 103 21.98 8.05 4.67
C LYS A 103 20.86 8.73 5.44
N THR A 104 21.21 9.21 6.65
CA THR A 104 20.31 10.06 7.44
C THR A 104 20.11 11.43 6.77
N VAL A 105 19.20 12.23 7.27
CA VAL A 105 18.92 13.58 6.76
C VAL A 105 20.14 14.52 6.78
N THR A 106 21.15 14.25 7.59
CA THR A 106 22.44 14.96 7.62
C THR A 106 23.49 14.40 6.67
N GLY A 107 23.18 13.31 5.95
CA GLY A 107 24.12 12.60 5.08
C GLY A 107 25.06 11.61 5.80
N ALA A 108 25.00 11.53 7.12
CA ALA A 108 25.73 10.53 7.89
C ALA A 108 25.13 9.12 7.69
N THR A 109 25.93 8.08 7.98
CA THR A 109 25.42 6.70 8.02
C THR A 109 25.00 6.31 9.44
N LEU A 110 24.21 5.24 9.55
CA LEU A 110 23.81 4.70 10.86
C LEU A 110 24.89 3.81 11.48
N GLY A 111 25.92 3.45 10.70
CA GLY A 111 27.04 2.60 11.15
C GLY A 111 26.70 1.11 11.13
N ARG A 112 27.54 0.32 11.79
CA ARG A 112 27.35 -1.14 11.86
C ARG A 112 26.13 -1.51 12.66
N PRO A 113 25.36 -2.53 12.21
CA PRO A 113 24.25 -3.05 13.00
C PRO A 113 24.73 -3.62 14.33
N LEU A 114 23.91 -3.52 15.35
CA LEU A 114 24.17 -4.01 16.70
C LEU A 114 23.95 -5.53 16.83
N ASP A 115 23.08 -6.07 15.99
CA ASP A 115 22.63 -7.47 16.03
C ASP A 115 22.20 -7.97 14.63
N GLU A 116 21.74 -9.23 14.57
CA GLU A 116 21.28 -9.89 13.34
C GLU A 116 19.93 -9.34 12.83
N ASP A 117 19.19 -8.63 13.68
CA ASP A 117 17.96 -7.92 13.32
C ASP A 117 18.22 -6.52 12.76
N CYS A 118 19.48 -6.20 12.48
CA CYS A 118 19.91 -4.93 11.89
C CYS A 118 19.60 -3.70 12.77
N SER A 119 19.55 -3.89 14.09
CA SER A 119 19.26 -2.82 15.04
C SER A 119 20.36 -1.76 15.06
N VAL A 120 19.96 -0.50 15.28
CA VAL A 120 20.85 0.62 15.53
C VAL A 120 20.39 1.42 16.74
N ARG A 121 21.28 2.23 17.32
CA ARG A 121 20.89 3.21 18.33
C ARG A 121 20.03 4.29 17.65
N THR A 122 18.90 4.61 18.24
CA THR A 122 18.05 5.73 17.80
C THR A 122 18.88 7.02 17.82
N ARG A 123 18.80 7.75 16.74
CA ARG A 123 19.51 9.01 16.52
C ARG A 123 18.49 10.14 16.38
N ILE A 124 18.82 11.30 16.98
CA ILE A 124 18.08 12.54 16.82
C ILE A 124 18.96 13.53 16.08
N ASP A 125 18.48 14.05 14.97
CA ASP A 125 19.09 15.11 14.21
C ASP A 125 18.15 16.32 14.18
N TYR A 126 18.70 17.53 14.22
CA TYR A 126 17.94 18.75 14.01
C TYR A 126 18.33 19.37 12.69
N MET A 127 17.31 19.64 11.87
CA MET A 127 17.47 20.33 10.59
C MET A 127 16.75 21.68 10.71
N TYR A 128 17.18 22.69 9.98
CA TYR A 128 16.43 23.94 9.88
C TYR A 128 16.22 24.33 8.42
N ARG A 129 15.17 25.09 8.19
CA ARG A 129 14.86 25.67 6.87
C ARG A 129 15.55 27.01 6.77
N THR A 130 16.35 27.22 5.75
CA THR A 130 16.99 28.52 5.48
C THR A 130 15.98 29.45 4.83
N THR A 131 16.22 30.78 4.94
CA THR A 131 15.43 31.80 4.21
C THR A 131 15.56 31.66 2.69
N ALA A 132 16.60 30.97 2.19
CA ALA A 132 16.76 30.61 0.78
C ALA A 132 15.88 29.41 0.35
N GLY A 133 15.28 28.74 1.31
CA GLY A 133 14.38 27.63 1.01
C GLY A 133 15.06 26.27 0.95
N GLU A 134 16.17 26.03 1.63
CA GLU A 134 16.87 24.76 1.70
C GLU A 134 16.89 24.22 3.14
N PHE A 135 17.01 22.89 3.30
CA PHE A 135 17.24 22.28 4.61
C PHE A 135 18.73 22.15 4.88
N ALA A 136 19.16 22.59 6.06
CA ALA A 136 20.54 22.45 6.54
C ALA A 136 20.54 21.85 7.96
N ALA A 137 21.64 21.22 8.34
CA ALA A 137 21.80 20.72 9.70
C ALA A 137 21.88 21.93 10.67
N LEU A 138 21.10 21.86 11.76
CA LEU A 138 21.16 22.88 12.79
C LEU A 138 22.52 22.76 13.52
N PRO A 139 23.33 23.85 13.58
CA PRO A 139 24.58 23.81 14.31
C PRO A 139 24.39 23.51 15.79
N ASP A 140 25.38 22.84 16.40
CA ASP A 140 25.41 22.64 17.84
C ASP A 140 25.64 23.99 18.57
N GLY A 141 24.98 24.18 19.69
CA GLY A 141 25.12 25.38 20.54
C GLY A 141 23.87 26.25 20.58
N ASP A 142 23.97 27.34 21.35
CA ASP A 142 22.80 28.22 21.65
C ASP A 142 22.60 29.33 20.59
N GLU A 143 23.52 29.48 19.63
CA GLU A 143 23.42 30.53 18.60
C GLU A 143 22.60 30.06 17.40
N ARG A 144 21.52 30.76 17.11
CA ARG A 144 20.65 30.47 15.98
C ARG A 144 21.26 30.92 14.65
N PRO A 145 21.18 30.15 13.57
CA PRO A 145 21.61 30.58 12.25
C PRO A 145 20.92 31.87 11.81
N ALA A 146 21.69 32.81 11.27
CA ALA A 146 21.16 34.11 10.85
C ALA A 146 20.15 34.01 9.69
N ASP A 147 20.17 32.91 8.96
CA ASP A 147 19.28 32.58 7.85
C ASP A 147 18.16 31.59 8.24
N LEU A 148 17.94 31.33 9.53
CA LEU A 148 16.84 30.51 10.00
C LEU A 148 15.48 31.11 9.61
N ALA A 149 14.70 30.37 8.85
CA ALA A 149 13.33 30.76 8.49
C ALA A 149 12.35 30.52 9.66
N THR A 150 11.23 31.24 9.60
CA THR A 150 10.03 30.97 10.42
C THR A 150 8.91 30.47 9.53
N THR A 151 7.92 29.78 10.12
CA THR A 151 6.73 29.36 9.42
C THR A 151 5.50 29.49 10.31
N THR A 152 4.33 29.67 9.67
CA THR A 152 3.02 29.64 10.34
C THR A 152 2.35 28.30 10.09
N THR A 153 2.15 27.53 11.15
CA THR A 153 1.46 26.23 11.07
C THR A 153 -0.01 26.38 10.68
N SER A 154 -0.65 25.32 10.23
CA SER A 154 -2.09 25.32 9.96
C SER A 154 -2.96 25.48 11.22
N ALA A 155 -2.35 25.37 12.40
CA ALA A 155 -2.98 25.71 13.69
C ALA A 155 -2.90 27.23 14.02
N GLY A 156 -2.18 28.01 13.21
CA GLY A 156 -1.99 29.46 13.39
C GLY A 156 -0.83 29.84 14.29
N GLU A 157 0.06 28.91 14.61
CA GLU A 157 1.24 29.16 15.45
C GLU A 157 2.45 29.56 14.59
N ASP A 158 3.10 30.68 14.95
CA ASP A 158 4.35 31.11 14.36
C ASP A 158 5.52 30.48 15.11
N VAL A 159 6.34 29.67 14.41
CA VAL A 159 7.44 28.92 15.01
C VAL A 159 8.73 29.03 14.17
N PRO A 160 9.93 28.96 14.80
CA PRO A 160 11.15 28.72 14.06
C PRO A 160 11.02 27.45 13.21
N TYR A 161 11.48 27.50 11.96
CA TYR A 161 11.39 26.33 11.08
C TYR A 161 12.54 25.37 11.38
N ILE A 162 12.49 24.75 12.56
CA ILE A 162 13.42 23.73 13.02
C ILE A 162 12.67 22.41 13.07
N VAL A 163 13.27 21.38 12.48
CA VAL A 163 12.71 20.03 12.35
C VAL A 163 13.55 19.06 13.18
N ARG A 164 12.93 18.42 14.17
CA ARG A 164 13.49 17.27 14.86
C ARG A 164 13.23 16.03 14.04
N VAL A 165 14.29 15.32 13.65
CA VAL A 165 14.23 14.06 12.93
C VAL A 165 14.74 12.97 13.82
N GLU A 166 13.91 11.95 14.05
CA GLU A 166 14.30 10.72 14.74
C GLU A 166 14.50 9.62 13.70
N THR A 167 15.67 8.97 13.72
CA THR A 167 16.02 7.83 12.85
C THR A 167 16.45 6.66 13.72
N GLY A 168 15.90 5.48 13.47
CA GLY A 168 16.22 4.26 14.22
C GLY A 168 15.75 3.01 13.48
N THR A 169 15.66 1.89 14.19
CA THR A 169 15.20 0.62 13.64
C THR A 169 13.97 0.10 14.39
N ILE A 170 12.96 -0.28 13.64
CA ILE A 170 11.72 -0.93 14.11
C ILE A 170 11.36 -2.00 13.08
N ASN A 171 10.96 -3.19 13.52
CA ASN A 171 10.61 -4.33 12.67
C ASN A 171 11.71 -4.67 11.64
N ARG A 172 12.97 -4.53 12.04
CA ARG A 172 14.19 -4.64 11.21
C ARG A 172 14.31 -3.56 10.12
N ALA A 173 13.33 -2.65 9.99
CA ALA A 173 13.38 -1.52 9.05
C ALA A 173 14.11 -0.32 9.65
N VAL A 174 14.73 0.50 8.82
CA VAL A 174 15.06 1.87 9.23
C VAL A 174 13.78 2.69 9.15
N TYR A 175 13.44 3.40 10.23
CA TYR A 175 12.34 4.37 10.23
C TYR A 175 12.86 5.78 10.43
N GLU A 176 12.08 6.74 9.96
CA GLU A 176 12.29 8.15 10.21
C GLU A 176 10.96 8.81 10.60
N THR A 177 11.03 9.75 11.57
CA THR A 177 9.93 10.66 11.88
C THR A 177 10.46 12.09 11.94
N ALA A 178 9.69 13.06 11.44
CA ALA A 178 10.04 14.48 11.41
C ALA A 178 8.90 15.34 11.94
N VAL A 179 9.21 16.27 12.85
CA VAL A 179 8.25 17.20 13.46
C VAL A 179 8.89 18.56 13.64
N LEU A 180 8.18 19.65 13.40
CA LEU A 180 8.64 20.99 13.79
C LEU A 180 8.78 21.04 15.32
N HIS A 181 10.01 21.16 15.79
CA HIS A 181 10.32 21.14 17.22
C HIS A 181 11.63 21.87 17.50
N ASP A 182 11.54 22.88 18.32
CA ASP A 182 12.69 23.65 18.79
C ASP A 182 13.39 22.91 19.95
N PRO A 183 14.70 22.58 19.86
CA PRO A 183 15.40 21.90 20.94
C PRO A 183 15.42 22.67 22.26
N GLU A 184 15.28 24.00 22.24
CA GLU A 184 15.18 24.82 23.48
C GLU A 184 13.88 24.56 24.24
N SER A 185 12.86 23.94 23.61
CA SER A 185 11.60 23.58 24.28
C SER A 185 11.72 22.30 25.11
N GLY A 186 12.91 21.68 25.17
CA GLY A 186 13.11 20.38 25.81
C GLY A 186 12.66 19.20 24.95
N ASP A 187 12.62 17.99 25.51
CA ASP A 187 12.20 16.79 24.81
C ASP A 187 10.67 16.80 24.55
N PRO A 188 10.22 16.21 23.43
CA PRO A 188 8.81 16.01 23.18
C PRO A 188 8.13 15.17 24.28
N ALA A 189 6.89 15.49 24.59
CA ALA A 189 6.10 14.76 25.58
C ALA A 189 4.73 14.37 25.02
N PRO A 190 4.27 13.11 25.21
CA PRO A 190 3.02 12.64 24.61
C PRO A 190 1.75 13.25 25.22
N VAL A 191 1.88 13.87 26.38
CA VAL A 191 0.75 14.52 27.09
C VAL A 191 0.57 15.99 26.68
N THR A 192 1.66 16.65 26.27
CA THR A 192 1.67 18.07 25.91
C THR A 192 2.14 18.26 24.48
N ARG A 193 1.25 18.68 23.61
CA ARG A 193 1.57 18.98 22.20
C ARG A 193 2.38 20.28 22.10
N GLY A 194 3.55 20.21 21.46
CA GLY A 194 4.35 21.41 21.15
C GLY A 194 3.69 22.28 20.08
N PRO A 195 4.02 23.60 20.02
CA PRO A 195 3.39 24.55 19.08
C PRO A 195 3.71 24.26 17.61
N GLY A 196 4.82 23.61 17.32
CA GLY A 196 5.22 23.28 15.94
C GLY A 196 4.40 22.14 15.32
N TRP A 197 3.73 21.32 16.13
CA TRP A 197 2.93 20.20 15.61
C TRP A 197 1.43 20.53 15.61
N ASN A 198 0.82 20.52 14.42
CA ASN A 198 -0.62 20.79 14.24
C ASN A 198 -1.54 19.62 14.69
N GLY A 199 -0.95 18.54 15.22
CA GLY A 199 -1.69 17.35 15.67
C GLY A 199 -1.99 16.33 14.57
N ARG A 200 -1.39 16.44 13.41
CA ARG A 200 -1.69 15.58 12.25
C ARG A 200 -0.43 14.88 11.78
N LEU A 201 -0.58 13.62 11.32
CA LEU A 201 0.51 12.81 10.83
C LEU A 201 0.30 12.51 9.34
N VAL A 202 1.31 12.74 8.53
CA VAL A 202 1.41 12.23 7.15
C VAL A 202 2.36 11.05 7.16
N TYR A 203 1.88 9.88 6.71
CA TYR A 203 2.70 8.70 6.56
C TYR A 203 3.02 8.46 5.08
N GLY A 204 4.31 8.54 4.73
CA GLY A 204 4.80 8.38 3.37
C GLY A 204 5.06 6.92 3.01
N PHE A 205 4.52 6.48 1.87
CA PHE A 205 4.73 5.14 1.30
C PHE A 205 5.44 5.22 -0.04
N GLY A 206 6.64 4.62 -0.11
CA GLY A 206 7.43 4.60 -1.34
C GLY A 206 6.93 3.58 -2.36
N GLY A 207 7.15 3.90 -3.63
CA GLY A 207 6.75 3.10 -4.78
C GLY A 207 7.63 1.88 -5.04
N GLY A 208 7.41 1.22 -6.19
CA GLY A 208 8.11 0.02 -6.63
C GLY A 208 7.34 -1.27 -6.32
N CYS A 209 7.94 -2.36 -6.57
CA CYS A 209 7.70 -3.73 -6.10
C CYS A 209 8.88 -4.58 -6.57
N ALA A 210 9.96 -4.51 -5.85
CA ALA A 210 11.19 -5.27 -6.10
C ALA A 210 11.79 -5.69 -4.76
N GLY A 211 12.78 -6.56 -4.79
CA GLY A 211 13.35 -7.10 -3.57
C GLY A 211 12.31 -7.87 -2.77
N GLY A 212 12.48 -7.91 -1.51
CA GLY A 212 11.59 -8.55 -0.57
C GLY A 212 12.10 -8.31 0.83
N TRP A 213 11.65 -9.07 1.78
CA TRP A 213 12.15 -9.03 3.15
C TRP A 213 13.61 -9.51 3.34
N TYR A 214 14.30 -9.78 2.23
CA TYR A 214 15.71 -10.15 2.24
C TYR A 214 16.66 -8.98 2.55
N ILE A 215 16.20 -7.73 2.45
CA ILE A 215 17.00 -6.53 2.71
C ILE A 215 16.26 -5.55 3.63
N GLN A 216 17.05 -4.81 4.42
CA GLN A 216 16.56 -3.71 5.24
C GLN A 216 16.16 -2.49 4.40
N GLY A 217 16.88 -2.23 3.31
CA GLY A 217 16.66 -1.09 2.43
C GLY A 217 17.45 0.17 2.83
N ARG A 218 17.85 0.94 1.81
CA ARG A 218 18.75 2.10 1.95
C ARG A 218 18.04 3.45 1.98
N SER A 219 16.71 3.46 1.90
CA SER A 219 15.91 4.70 1.90
C SER A 219 14.53 4.47 2.47
N THR A 220 13.98 5.51 3.05
CA THR A 220 12.55 5.71 3.32
C THR A 220 11.90 6.48 2.17
N ASP A 221 10.61 6.86 2.26
CA ASP A 221 9.99 7.82 1.33
C ASP A 221 10.50 9.27 1.56
N GLY A 222 11.37 9.45 2.57
CA GLY A 222 11.90 10.73 3.01
C GLY A 222 10.93 11.52 3.87
N VAL A 223 11.45 12.18 4.90
CA VAL A 223 10.61 12.90 5.90
C VAL A 223 10.76 14.42 5.88
N LEU A 224 11.80 14.98 5.21
CA LEU A 224 11.96 16.42 5.06
C LEU A 224 11.08 16.94 3.89
N LYS A 225 9.76 16.88 4.07
CA LYS A 225 8.75 17.34 3.10
C LYS A 225 8.29 18.75 3.48
N ASP A 226 8.79 19.75 2.77
CA ASP A 226 8.51 21.18 3.04
C ASP A 226 7.00 21.49 3.00
N ASP A 227 6.29 20.95 2.00
CA ASP A 227 4.85 21.10 1.81
C ASP A 227 4.02 20.67 3.04
N TYR A 228 4.53 19.75 3.85
CA TYR A 228 3.87 19.22 5.05
C TYR A 228 4.41 19.88 6.32
N LEU A 229 5.72 19.84 6.50
CA LEU A 229 6.39 20.36 7.69
C LEU A 229 6.12 21.86 7.87
N GLY A 230 6.17 22.66 6.80
CA GLY A 230 5.87 24.09 6.84
C GLY A 230 4.45 24.43 7.29
N LYS A 231 3.54 23.44 7.31
CA LYS A 231 2.18 23.58 7.85
C LYS A 231 1.99 22.90 9.21
N GLY A 232 3.07 22.41 9.81
CA GLY A 232 3.05 21.78 11.12
C GLY A 232 2.62 20.31 11.14
N TYR A 233 2.49 19.65 9.99
CA TYR A 233 2.28 18.19 9.98
C TYR A 233 3.54 17.48 10.46
N ALA A 234 3.36 16.41 11.24
CA ALA A 234 4.41 15.44 11.40
C ALA A 234 4.48 14.54 10.16
N VAL A 235 5.68 14.05 9.84
CA VAL A 235 5.91 13.12 8.72
C VAL A 235 6.59 11.88 9.24
N ALA A 236 6.16 10.69 8.81
CA ALA A 236 6.81 9.42 9.12
C ALA A 236 6.91 8.54 7.87
N SER A 237 7.94 7.71 7.84
CA SER A 237 8.12 6.66 6.83
C SER A 237 9.09 5.61 7.33
N SER A 238 9.17 4.45 6.65
CA SER A 238 10.21 3.46 6.93
C SER A 238 10.70 2.77 5.66
N SER A 239 11.85 2.13 5.74
CA SER A 239 12.46 1.43 4.59
C SER A 239 11.65 0.22 4.14
N LEU A 240 10.91 -0.46 5.02
CA LEU A 240 9.98 -1.54 4.66
C LEU A 240 8.60 -1.04 4.23
N ASN A 241 8.36 0.27 4.26
CA ASN A 241 7.24 0.95 3.60
C ASN A 241 7.63 1.55 2.24
N VAL A 242 8.77 1.19 1.70
CA VAL A 242 9.16 1.44 0.31
C VAL A 242 9.13 0.10 -0.43
N PHE A 243 8.13 -0.10 -1.31
CA PHE A 243 7.98 -1.38 -2.00
C PHE A 243 9.10 -1.69 -3.00
N GLY A 244 9.93 -0.71 -3.35
CA GLY A 244 11.20 -0.94 -4.01
C GLY A 244 12.19 -1.75 -3.15
N ASN A 245 12.11 -1.65 -1.82
CA ASN A 245 12.91 -2.45 -0.89
C ASN A 245 12.19 -3.75 -0.50
N ASN A 246 10.87 -3.70 -0.28
CA ASN A 246 10.09 -4.83 0.21
C ASN A 246 8.64 -4.77 -0.32
N CYS A 247 8.27 -5.71 -1.16
CA CYS A 247 6.93 -5.77 -1.76
C CYS A 247 5.98 -6.73 -1.01
N ASN A 248 6.02 -6.71 0.32
CA ASN A 248 5.13 -7.49 1.19
C ASN A 248 4.21 -6.55 1.97
N ASP A 249 2.94 -6.46 1.55
CA ASP A 249 1.95 -5.58 2.15
C ASP A 249 1.59 -5.92 3.60
N LEU A 250 1.70 -7.18 4.01
CA LEU A 250 1.47 -7.61 5.38
C LEU A 250 2.59 -7.12 6.32
N LEU A 251 3.85 -7.26 5.89
CA LEU A 251 5.01 -6.76 6.62
C LEU A 251 5.04 -5.22 6.64
N ALA A 252 4.65 -4.58 5.53
CA ALA A 252 4.54 -3.12 5.46
C ALA A 252 3.50 -2.56 6.45
N ALA A 253 2.35 -3.24 6.57
CA ALA A 253 1.30 -2.85 7.54
C ALA A 253 1.77 -3.00 8.99
N GLU A 254 2.48 -4.09 9.31
CA GLU A 254 3.08 -4.31 10.62
C GLU A 254 4.11 -3.22 10.95
N THR A 255 5.02 -2.93 10.02
CA THR A 255 6.04 -1.90 10.21
C THR A 255 5.41 -0.53 10.42
N MET A 256 4.40 -0.14 9.62
CA MET A 256 3.67 1.10 9.83
C MET A 256 3.00 1.17 11.19
N ALA A 257 2.38 0.08 11.66
CA ALA A 257 1.72 0.04 12.96
C ALA A 257 2.71 0.30 14.09
N MET A 258 3.89 -0.34 14.05
CA MET A 258 4.95 -0.20 15.06
C MET A 258 5.61 1.19 15.01
N VAL A 259 5.84 1.76 13.81
CA VAL A 259 6.37 3.13 13.68
C VAL A 259 5.37 4.16 14.18
N LYS A 260 4.07 4.00 13.88
CA LYS A 260 3.01 4.88 14.41
C LYS A 260 2.90 4.77 15.94
N GLU A 261 3.05 3.57 16.50
CA GLU A 261 3.12 3.33 17.95
C GLU A 261 4.24 4.15 18.59
N ARG A 262 5.47 4.02 18.07
CA ARG A 262 6.64 4.78 18.53
C ARG A 262 6.43 6.29 18.45
N PHE A 263 5.83 6.78 17.34
CA PHE A 263 5.48 8.18 17.18
C PHE A 263 4.52 8.66 18.28
N VAL A 264 3.47 7.88 18.56
CA VAL A 264 2.46 8.21 19.56
C VAL A 264 3.04 8.22 20.98
N GLU A 265 4.00 7.37 21.28
CA GLU A 265 4.71 7.33 22.55
C GLU A 265 5.60 8.56 22.78
N SER A 266 6.10 9.15 21.70
CA SER A 266 6.95 10.34 21.77
C SER A 266 6.16 11.66 21.77
N TYR A 267 5.08 11.74 20.97
CA TYR A 267 4.39 12.99 20.68
C TYR A 267 2.90 13.01 21.08
N GLY A 268 2.35 11.85 21.47
CA GLY A 268 0.91 11.69 21.67
C GLY A 268 0.16 11.28 20.37
N GLY A 269 -1.10 10.92 20.53
CA GLY A 269 -1.94 10.48 19.42
C GLY A 269 -2.21 11.61 18.42
N PRO A 270 -2.01 11.39 17.10
CA PRO A 270 -2.44 12.34 16.09
C PRO A 270 -3.97 12.44 16.06
N ASP A 271 -4.46 13.62 15.68
CA ASP A 271 -5.88 13.83 15.44
C ASP A 271 -6.38 12.95 14.29
N PHE A 272 -5.56 12.80 13.28
CA PHE A 272 -5.70 11.83 12.17
C PHE A 272 -4.38 11.59 11.46
N THR A 273 -4.31 10.46 10.75
CA THR A 273 -3.17 10.05 9.93
C THR A 273 -3.57 9.97 8.47
N ILE A 274 -2.85 10.68 7.59
CA ILE A 274 -3.03 10.66 6.14
C ILE A 274 -1.95 9.78 5.52
N GLY A 275 -2.35 8.72 4.79
CA GLY A 275 -1.43 7.93 3.97
C GLY A 275 -1.21 8.59 2.61
N VAL A 276 0.04 8.75 2.20
CA VAL A 276 0.40 9.32 0.90
C VAL A 276 1.34 8.37 0.17
N GLY A 277 1.00 8.00 -1.06
CA GLY A 277 1.87 7.13 -1.85
C GLY A 277 1.42 6.95 -3.29
N CYS A 278 2.39 6.78 -4.19
CA CYS A 278 2.18 6.55 -5.62
C CYS A 278 2.67 5.15 -6.01
N SER A 279 2.03 4.50 -6.97
CA SER A 279 2.41 3.17 -7.47
C SER A 279 2.43 2.12 -6.34
N GLY A 280 3.59 1.57 -6.00
CA GLY A 280 3.75 0.69 -4.84
C GLY A 280 3.29 1.30 -3.51
N GLY A 281 3.31 2.62 -3.38
CA GLY A 281 2.74 3.34 -2.25
C GLY A 281 1.21 3.31 -2.23
N SER A 282 0.57 3.33 -3.40
CA SER A 282 -0.90 3.22 -3.49
C SER A 282 -1.43 1.85 -3.06
N TYR A 283 -0.69 0.77 -3.33
CA TYR A 283 -1.03 -0.56 -2.81
C TYR A 283 -1.11 -0.55 -1.28
N GLN A 284 -0.07 0.04 -0.64
CA GLN A 284 0.02 0.14 0.80
C GLN A 284 -1.14 0.95 1.36
N ASN A 285 -1.42 2.12 0.77
CA ASN A 285 -2.58 2.93 1.14
C ASN A 285 -3.88 2.12 1.16
N HIS A 286 -4.21 1.47 0.05
CA HIS A 286 -5.45 0.72 -0.09
C HIS A 286 -5.52 -0.49 0.85
N GLN A 287 -4.47 -1.32 0.88
CA GLN A 287 -4.47 -2.55 1.64
C GLN A 287 -4.37 -2.31 3.15
N ILE A 288 -3.61 -1.28 3.58
CA ILE A 288 -3.53 -0.91 4.99
C ILE A 288 -4.85 -0.31 5.46
N ALA A 289 -5.44 0.62 4.70
CA ALA A 289 -6.73 1.21 5.06
C ALA A 289 -7.84 0.15 5.13
N ASP A 290 -7.88 -0.81 4.19
CA ASP A 290 -8.92 -1.85 4.15
C ASP A 290 -8.74 -2.92 5.24
N ASN A 291 -7.52 -3.45 5.39
CA ASN A 291 -7.25 -4.61 6.26
C ASN A 291 -6.93 -4.23 7.71
N TYR A 292 -6.44 -3.00 7.95
CA TYR A 292 -5.97 -2.52 9.26
C TYR A 292 -6.65 -1.18 9.65
N PRO A 293 -7.99 -1.14 9.76
CA PRO A 293 -8.71 0.09 10.05
C PRO A 293 -8.22 0.75 11.34
N GLY A 294 -8.08 2.08 11.31
CA GLY A 294 -7.54 2.91 12.39
C GLY A 294 -6.04 3.21 12.28
N LEU A 295 -5.31 2.58 11.34
CA LEU A 295 -3.95 3.01 11.02
C LEU A 295 -3.96 4.27 10.16
N LEU A 296 -4.82 4.34 9.15
CA LEU A 296 -5.03 5.49 8.27
C LEU A 296 -6.46 6.00 8.40
N ASP A 297 -6.62 7.31 8.45
CA ASP A 297 -7.92 8.00 8.53
C ASP A 297 -8.36 8.54 7.17
N GLY A 298 -7.41 8.80 6.25
CA GLY A 298 -7.61 9.20 4.88
C GLY A 298 -6.41 8.84 4.03
N ILE A 299 -6.60 8.69 2.71
CA ILE A 299 -5.52 8.31 1.79
C ILE A 299 -5.48 9.16 0.54
N ILE A 300 -4.26 9.48 0.09
CA ILE A 300 -3.96 10.14 -1.17
C ILE A 300 -3.13 9.15 -1.99
N SER A 301 -3.77 8.50 -2.96
CA SER A 301 -3.18 7.41 -3.75
C SER A 301 -2.87 7.90 -5.16
N GLY A 302 -1.58 8.03 -5.46
CA GLY A 302 -1.10 8.42 -6.79
C GLY A 302 -0.83 7.23 -7.69
N CYS A 303 -0.92 7.42 -9.03
CA CYS A 303 -0.67 6.38 -10.03
C CYS A 303 -1.23 5.02 -9.56
N SER A 304 -2.47 5.06 -9.15
CA SER A 304 -3.14 4.12 -8.26
C SER A 304 -3.33 2.74 -8.87
N PHE A 305 -3.16 1.72 -8.03
CA PHE A 305 -3.53 0.32 -8.30
C PHE A 305 -4.32 -0.23 -7.11
N PRO A 306 -5.25 -1.16 -7.31
CA PRO A 306 -5.99 -1.74 -6.19
C PRO A 306 -5.10 -2.59 -5.25
N ASP A 307 -4.27 -3.46 -5.80
CA ASP A 307 -3.37 -4.37 -5.07
C ASP A 307 -2.20 -4.85 -5.92
N VAL A 308 -1.17 -5.43 -5.28
CA VAL A 308 0.01 -6.00 -5.93
C VAL A 308 -0.34 -7.23 -6.75
N GLY A 309 -0.98 -8.20 -6.10
CA GLY A 309 -1.06 -9.58 -6.60
C GLY A 309 -1.95 -9.76 -7.83
N PHE A 310 -2.97 -8.93 -7.96
CA PHE A 310 -4.03 -9.14 -8.95
C PHE A 310 -4.26 -7.91 -9.82
N GLY A 311 -4.31 -6.71 -9.26
CA GLY A 311 -4.35 -5.49 -10.05
C GLY A 311 -3.12 -5.35 -10.95
N THR A 312 -1.95 -5.69 -10.44
CA THR A 312 -0.68 -5.55 -11.16
C THR A 312 -0.14 -6.87 -11.68
N VAL A 313 0.22 -7.81 -10.80
CA VAL A 313 0.98 -9.02 -11.17
C VAL A 313 0.23 -9.87 -12.21
N GLN A 314 -1.08 -9.95 -12.12
CA GLN A 314 -1.89 -10.67 -13.09
C GLN A 314 -1.82 -10.02 -14.48
N THR A 315 -1.93 -8.69 -14.55
CA THR A 315 -1.87 -7.93 -15.81
C THR A 315 -0.50 -8.02 -16.46
N ILE A 316 0.58 -7.84 -15.69
CA ILE A 316 1.95 -7.92 -16.21
C ILE A 316 2.35 -9.35 -16.60
N SER A 317 1.81 -10.37 -15.93
CA SER A 317 2.01 -11.77 -16.30
C SER A 317 1.33 -12.10 -17.63
N ASP A 318 0.10 -11.62 -17.84
CA ASP A 318 -0.60 -11.79 -19.11
C ASP A 318 0.13 -11.03 -20.25
N ALA A 319 0.66 -9.83 -19.98
CA ALA A 319 1.49 -9.08 -20.92
C ALA A 319 2.76 -9.86 -21.29
N ARG A 320 3.45 -10.47 -20.33
CA ARG A 320 4.65 -11.30 -20.57
C ARG A 320 4.35 -12.52 -21.44
N LEU A 321 3.17 -13.15 -21.27
CA LEU A 321 2.75 -14.23 -22.17
C LEU A 321 2.47 -13.74 -23.58
N LEU A 322 1.83 -12.58 -23.73
CA LEU A 322 1.56 -11.98 -25.04
C LEU A 322 2.85 -11.55 -25.75
N ASP A 323 3.77 -10.91 -25.03
CA ASP A 323 5.07 -10.53 -25.55
C ASP A 323 5.84 -11.74 -26.07
N HIS A 324 5.99 -12.79 -25.24
CA HIS A 324 6.63 -14.04 -25.67
C HIS A 324 5.91 -14.71 -26.86
N TYR A 325 4.58 -14.63 -26.90
CA TYR A 325 3.84 -15.18 -28.04
C TYR A 325 4.12 -14.40 -29.32
N PHE A 326 4.09 -13.08 -29.30
CA PHE A 326 4.27 -12.25 -30.49
C PHE A 326 5.71 -12.21 -30.98
N GLU A 327 6.69 -12.23 -30.09
CA GLU A 327 8.10 -12.08 -30.47
C GLU A 327 8.79 -13.45 -30.72
N GLU A 328 8.43 -14.51 -29.97
CA GLU A 328 9.13 -15.80 -30.01
C GLU A 328 8.27 -16.93 -30.60
N THR A 329 6.99 -17.02 -30.23
CA THR A 329 6.14 -18.14 -30.62
C THR A 329 5.59 -17.99 -32.03
N ALA A 330 5.15 -16.78 -32.39
CA ALA A 330 4.49 -16.47 -33.66
C ALA A 330 4.96 -15.12 -34.27
N PRO A 331 6.27 -14.90 -34.44
CA PRO A 331 6.78 -13.62 -34.90
C PRO A 331 6.20 -13.24 -36.27
N GLY A 332 5.82 -11.96 -36.42
CA GLY A 332 5.32 -11.40 -37.66
C GLY A 332 3.92 -11.82 -38.10
N THR A 333 3.19 -12.63 -37.30
CA THR A 333 1.83 -13.08 -37.62
C THR A 333 0.76 -12.06 -37.25
N PHE A 334 1.09 -11.10 -36.39
CA PHE A 334 0.22 -10.00 -35.97
C PHE A 334 0.89 -8.66 -36.25
N THR A 335 0.15 -7.73 -36.82
CA THR A 335 0.60 -6.33 -36.90
C THR A 335 0.61 -5.71 -35.50
N LYS A 336 1.36 -4.64 -35.29
CA LYS A 336 1.42 -3.92 -34.02
C LYS A 336 0.04 -3.47 -33.55
N GLU A 337 -0.82 -3.04 -34.46
CA GLU A 337 -2.20 -2.64 -34.15
C GLU A 337 -3.04 -3.84 -33.70
N GLN A 338 -2.85 -5.01 -34.31
CA GLN A 338 -3.49 -6.25 -33.88
C GLN A 338 -3.00 -6.71 -32.50
N GLN A 339 -1.70 -6.60 -32.22
CA GLN A 339 -1.13 -6.89 -30.89
C GLN A 339 -1.72 -5.95 -29.84
N ARG A 340 -1.82 -4.65 -30.15
CA ARG A 340 -2.47 -3.65 -29.29
C ARG A 340 -3.93 -4.02 -29.01
N ALA A 341 -4.70 -4.36 -30.04
CA ALA A 341 -6.10 -4.76 -29.90
C ALA A 341 -6.26 -6.02 -29.03
N VAL A 342 -5.37 -7.00 -29.15
CA VAL A 342 -5.36 -8.22 -28.33
C VAL A 342 -5.03 -7.93 -26.87
N SER A 343 -4.09 -7.01 -26.61
CA SER A 343 -3.70 -6.65 -25.24
C SER A 343 -4.70 -5.74 -24.56
N GLY A 344 -5.43 -4.90 -25.30
CA GLY A 344 -6.31 -3.86 -24.78
C GLY A 344 -5.60 -2.60 -24.31
N PHE A 345 -4.26 -2.56 -24.38
CA PHE A 345 -3.47 -1.41 -23.95
C PHE A 345 -3.57 -0.24 -24.94
N GLY A 346 -3.28 0.98 -24.47
CA GLY A 346 -3.28 2.19 -25.30
C GLY A 346 -2.19 2.19 -26.36
N LYS A 347 -1.07 1.52 -26.07
CA LYS A 347 0.11 1.40 -26.92
C LYS A 347 0.53 -0.06 -27.05
N TRP A 348 1.05 -0.46 -28.23
CA TRP A 348 1.61 -1.81 -28.38
C TRP A 348 2.92 -1.97 -27.60
N GLU A 349 3.70 -0.89 -27.45
CA GLU A 349 4.93 -0.86 -26.65
C GLU A 349 4.68 -1.22 -25.18
N SER A 350 3.48 -1.00 -24.70
CA SER A 350 3.11 -1.40 -23.34
C SER A 350 3.13 -2.91 -23.14
N ILE A 351 3.03 -3.73 -24.19
CA ILE A 351 3.11 -5.19 -24.10
C ILE A 351 4.49 -5.59 -23.59
N ALA A 352 5.56 -5.11 -24.22
CA ALA A 352 6.93 -5.39 -23.79
C ALA A 352 7.24 -4.74 -22.43
N ASN A 353 6.86 -3.45 -22.22
CA ASN A 353 7.09 -2.75 -20.96
C ASN A 353 6.46 -3.49 -19.76
N LEU A 354 5.19 -3.90 -19.89
CA LEU A 354 4.52 -4.66 -18.83
C LEU A 354 5.06 -6.09 -18.76
N GLY A 355 5.44 -6.69 -19.90
CA GLY A 355 6.06 -8.01 -19.98
C GLY A 355 7.36 -8.10 -19.18
N ASP A 356 8.21 -7.09 -19.27
CA ASP A 356 9.42 -6.95 -18.44
C ASP A 356 9.04 -6.84 -16.96
N GLY A 357 8.03 -6.03 -16.64
CA GLY A 357 7.45 -5.98 -15.29
C GLY A 357 6.99 -7.34 -14.79
N GLY A 358 6.52 -8.23 -15.68
CA GLY A 358 6.15 -9.62 -15.41
C GLY A 358 7.29 -10.49 -14.88
N GLY A 359 8.55 -10.04 -14.98
CA GLY A 359 9.69 -10.66 -14.30
C GLY A 359 9.53 -10.79 -12.79
N ARG A 360 8.61 -10.04 -12.16
CA ARG A 360 8.28 -10.14 -10.71
C ARG A 360 7.77 -11.53 -10.28
N ILE A 361 7.36 -12.39 -11.20
CA ILE A 361 6.99 -13.78 -10.90
C ILE A 361 8.17 -14.75 -11.06
N ASP A 362 9.29 -14.30 -11.62
CA ASP A 362 10.50 -15.11 -11.84
C ASP A 362 11.39 -15.04 -10.58
N PRO A 363 11.75 -16.18 -9.98
CA PRO A 363 12.51 -16.22 -8.74
C PRO A 363 13.96 -15.74 -8.88
N THR A 364 14.46 -15.56 -10.10
CA THR A 364 15.85 -15.13 -10.38
C THR A 364 15.96 -13.68 -10.80
N VAL A 365 14.83 -13.03 -11.09
CA VAL A 365 14.75 -11.63 -11.50
C VAL A 365 14.34 -10.76 -10.30
N PHE A 366 14.67 -9.48 -10.33
CA PHE A 366 14.38 -8.50 -9.26
C PHE A 366 14.98 -8.84 -7.89
N CYS A 367 15.99 -9.71 -7.80
CA CYS A 367 16.79 -9.84 -6.59
C CYS A 367 17.47 -8.50 -6.29
N PRO A 368 17.39 -7.98 -5.05
CA PRO A 368 18.09 -6.76 -4.70
C PRO A 368 19.60 -6.95 -4.81
N GLU A 369 20.32 -5.91 -5.21
CA GLU A 369 21.79 -5.97 -5.36
C GLU A 369 22.50 -6.37 -4.07
N GLN A 370 21.96 -5.91 -2.94
CA GLN A 370 22.46 -6.18 -1.59
C GLN A 370 22.42 -7.66 -1.22
N LEU A 371 21.50 -8.44 -1.78
CA LEU A 371 21.45 -9.87 -1.54
C LEU A 371 22.62 -10.56 -2.28
N PRO A 372 23.58 -11.18 -1.57
CA PRO A 372 24.73 -11.81 -2.19
C PRO A 372 24.33 -12.86 -3.22
N ALA A 373 25.00 -12.89 -4.37
CA ALA A 373 24.69 -13.83 -5.46
C ALA A 373 24.68 -15.30 -5.01
N GLY A 374 25.58 -15.68 -4.10
CA GLY A 374 25.66 -17.05 -3.56
C GLY A 374 24.48 -17.45 -2.66
N LEU A 375 23.67 -16.48 -2.21
CA LEU A 375 22.45 -16.75 -1.44
C LEU A 375 21.18 -16.76 -2.31
N ARG A 376 21.28 -16.30 -3.57
CA ARG A 376 20.13 -16.24 -4.48
C ARG A 376 19.80 -17.62 -5.03
N TYR A 377 18.52 -17.85 -5.25
CA TYR A 377 18.02 -19.05 -5.91
C TYR A 377 18.63 -19.22 -7.32
N HIS A 378 19.04 -20.42 -7.63
CA HIS A 378 19.39 -20.86 -8.98
C HIS A 378 18.97 -22.33 -9.12
N PRO A 379 18.22 -22.72 -10.17
CA PRO A 379 17.63 -24.04 -10.26
C PRO A 379 18.63 -25.20 -10.21
N GLU A 380 19.86 -24.99 -10.70
CA GLU A 380 20.90 -26.03 -10.75
C GLU A 380 21.94 -25.90 -9.63
N SER A 381 22.46 -24.67 -9.40
CA SER A 381 23.60 -24.46 -8.50
C SER A 381 23.22 -24.09 -7.06
N ASN A 382 22.00 -23.56 -6.83
CA ASN A 382 21.50 -23.19 -5.51
C ASN A 382 19.97 -23.32 -5.43
N PRO A 383 19.41 -24.55 -5.51
CA PRO A 383 17.96 -24.76 -5.55
C PRO A 383 17.24 -24.37 -4.25
N ASP A 384 17.97 -24.28 -3.13
CA ASP A 384 17.44 -23.87 -1.83
C ASP A 384 17.70 -22.38 -1.52
N GLY A 385 18.25 -21.63 -2.47
CA GLY A 385 18.55 -20.21 -2.32
C GLY A 385 17.29 -19.33 -2.24
N ALA A 386 17.50 -18.06 -1.86
CA ALA A 386 16.46 -17.06 -1.71
C ALA A 386 15.81 -16.75 -3.06
N ARG A 387 14.50 -16.98 -3.17
CA ARG A 387 13.68 -16.73 -4.36
C ARG A 387 13.13 -15.31 -4.31
N CYS A 388 13.42 -14.51 -5.33
CA CYS A 388 13.10 -13.09 -5.38
C CYS A 388 11.74 -12.79 -6.06
N ASP A 389 10.89 -13.79 -6.24
CA ASP A 389 9.56 -13.61 -6.80
C ASP A 389 8.56 -13.05 -5.77
N VAL A 390 7.55 -12.34 -6.25
CA VAL A 390 6.52 -11.70 -5.41
C VAL A 390 5.75 -12.68 -4.52
N TYR A 391 5.65 -13.95 -4.87
CA TYR A 391 4.97 -14.95 -4.06
C TYR A 391 5.83 -15.42 -2.89
N SER A 392 7.14 -15.52 -3.08
CA SER A 392 8.11 -15.77 -2.00
C SER A 392 8.15 -14.62 -1.00
N HIS A 393 7.98 -13.36 -1.47
CA HIS A 393 7.83 -12.19 -0.59
C HIS A 393 6.57 -12.22 0.28
N THR A 394 5.51 -12.86 -0.18
CA THR A 394 4.21 -12.94 0.51
C THR A 394 3.89 -14.36 0.98
N VAL A 395 4.90 -15.19 1.18
CA VAL A 395 4.74 -16.59 1.62
C VAL A 395 4.03 -16.69 2.98
N ASN A 396 4.20 -15.70 3.86
CA ASN A 396 3.49 -15.58 5.13
C ASN A 396 1.96 -15.51 4.98
N ALA A 397 1.46 -15.00 3.83
CA ALA A 397 0.03 -15.00 3.53
C ALA A 397 -0.43 -16.27 2.77
N TYR A 398 0.35 -16.74 1.81
CA TYR A 398 -0.02 -17.86 0.94
C TYR A 398 0.42 -19.23 1.46
N GLY A 399 1.43 -19.27 2.32
CA GLY A 399 2.05 -20.50 2.81
C GLY A 399 2.93 -21.19 1.78
N LYS A 400 3.67 -22.22 2.23
CA LYS A 400 4.54 -23.06 1.38
C LYS A 400 3.81 -24.34 0.95
N ASP A 401 4.07 -24.83 -0.25
CA ASP A 401 3.69 -26.19 -0.66
C ASP A 401 4.64 -27.18 0.02
N PRO A 402 4.13 -28.11 0.86
CA PRO A 402 4.98 -29.02 1.60
C PRO A 402 5.76 -30.02 0.73
N ARG A 403 5.40 -30.16 -0.55
CA ARG A 403 6.10 -31.05 -1.49
C ARG A 403 7.33 -30.38 -2.10
N THR A 404 7.26 -29.08 -2.34
CA THR A 404 8.31 -28.32 -3.04
C THR A 404 9.06 -27.36 -2.12
N GLY A 405 8.51 -27.04 -0.94
CA GLY A 405 9.02 -25.98 -0.06
C GLY A 405 8.79 -24.57 -0.59
N LYS A 406 8.32 -24.41 -1.83
CA LYS A 406 8.13 -23.12 -2.51
C LYS A 406 6.83 -22.45 -2.05
N ALA A 407 6.78 -21.12 -2.14
CA ALA A 407 5.55 -20.36 -1.90
C ALA A 407 4.44 -20.79 -2.86
N ARG A 408 3.21 -20.89 -2.34
CA ARG A 408 2.02 -21.18 -3.17
C ARG A 408 1.70 -19.98 -4.02
N ARG A 409 1.23 -20.18 -5.25
CA ARG A 409 0.97 -19.12 -6.21
C ARG A 409 -0.52 -19.05 -6.58
N PRO A 410 -1.17 -17.89 -6.40
CA PRO A 410 -2.56 -17.66 -6.87
C PRO A 410 -2.59 -17.14 -8.32
N LEU A 411 -1.73 -17.63 -9.20
CA LEU A 411 -1.65 -17.24 -10.60
C LEU A 411 -2.34 -18.26 -11.48
N ASP A 412 -3.32 -17.82 -12.30
CA ASP A 412 -4.11 -18.66 -13.19
C ASP A 412 -4.35 -17.97 -14.54
N ASN A 413 -4.26 -18.71 -15.62
CA ASN A 413 -4.74 -18.24 -16.94
C ASN A 413 -5.59 -19.28 -17.68
N THR A 414 -6.10 -20.28 -16.96
CA THR A 414 -6.93 -21.33 -17.55
C THR A 414 -8.30 -20.80 -17.97
N GLY A 415 -8.72 -21.14 -19.17
CA GLY A 415 -10.03 -20.74 -19.72
C GLY A 415 -10.12 -19.30 -20.25
N ILE A 416 -9.05 -18.51 -20.13
CA ILE A 416 -9.01 -17.13 -20.68
C ILE A 416 -8.93 -17.21 -22.20
N GLN A 417 -9.85 -16.52 -22.88
CA GLN A 417 -9.90 -16.37 -24.32
C GLN A 417 -9.16 -15.09 -24.76
N TYR A 418 -7.82 -15.12 -24.77
CA TYR A 418 -7.02 -13.94 -25.13
C TYR A 418 -7.42 -13.43 -26.53
N GLY A 419 -7.67 -12.12 -26.63
CA GLY A 419 -8.05 -11.46 -27.88
C GLY A 419 -9.52 -11.66 -28.30
N LEU A 420 -10.43 -12.10 -27.40
CA LEU A 420 -11.83 -12.34 -27.75
C LEU A 420 -12.52 -11.08 -28.29
N GLN A 421 -12.38 -9.93 -27.63
CA GLN A 421 -12.96 -8.69 -28.10
C GLN A 421 -12.30 -8.24 -29.43
N ALA A 422 -10.97 -8.40 -29.57
CA ALA A 422 -10.26 -8.08 -30.82
C ALA A 422 -10.77 -8.94 -31.98
N LEU A 423 -11.15 -10.21 -31.74
CA LEU A 423 -11.82 -11.05 -32.74
C LEU A 423 -13.22 -10.53 -33.06
N ASN A 424 -14.02 -10.21 -32.07
CA ASN A 424 -15.41 -9.75 -32.26
C ASN A 424 -15.45 -8.38 -32.98
N ASP A 425 -14.48 -7.51 -32.69
CA ASP A 425 -14.28 -6.22 -33.39
C ASP A 425 -13.64 -6.39 -34.77
N LYS A 426 -13.31 -7.63 -35.18
CA LYS A 426 -12.66 -7.95 -36.46
C LYS A 426 -11.26 -7.34 -36.63
N ALA A 427 -10.59 -6.99 -35.55
CA ALA A 427 -9.21 -6.55 -35.55
C ALA A 427 -8.25 -7.71 -35.87
N ILE A 428 -8.60 -8.93 -35.45
CA ILE A 428 -7.91 -10.17 -35.79
C ILE A 428 -8.89 -11.17 -36.43
N ASP A 429 -8.40 -12.11 -37.21
CA ASP A 429 -9.22 -13.18 -37.77
C ASP A 429 -9.33 -14.40 -36.84
N VAL A 430 -10.23 -15.35 -37.23
CA VAL A 430 -10.51 -16.57 -36.44
C VAL A 430 -9.30 -17.48 -36.33
N ASP A 431 -8.46 -17.55 -37.37
CA ASP A 431 -7.29 -18.43 -37.36
C ASP A 431 -6.17 -17.85 -36.51
N GLN A 432 -5.98 -16.51 -36.51
CA GLN A 432 -5.10 -15.80 -35.57
C GLN A 432 -5.57 -16.02 -34.10
N PHE A 433 -6.85 -15.91 -33.84
CA PHE A 433 -7.42 -16.16 -32.50
C PHE A 433 -7.23 -17.60 -32.03
N ILE A 434 -7.44 -18.58 -32.93
CA ILE A 434 -7.23 -20.01 -32.65
C ILE A 434 -5.76 -20.28 -32.37
N ASP A 435 -4.85 -19.73 -33.17
CA ASP A 435 -3.42 -19.95 -33.02
C ASP A 435 -2.90 -19.34 -31.70
N LEU A 436 -3.26 -18.08 -31.42
CA LEU A 436 -2.93 -17.42 -30.15
C LEU A 436 -3.36 -18.28 -28.96
N ASN A 437 -4.62 -18.66 -28.87
CA ASN A 437 -5.15 -19.40 -27.74
C ASN A 437 -4.65 -20.82 -27.62
N ARG A 438 -4.17 -21.41 -28.71
CA ARG A 438 -3.52 -22.73 -28.73
C ARG A 438 -2.11 -22.69 -28.17
N ARG A 439 -1.34 -21.63 -28.46
CA ARG A 439 0.10 -21.58 -28.24
C ARG A 439 0.59 -20.60 -27.19
N ILE A 440 -0.30 -19.74 -26.62
CA ILE A 440 0.11 -18.76 -25.62
C ILE A 440 0.62 -19.40 -24.31
N GLY A 441 0.21 -20.64 -24.00
CA GLY A 441 0.70 -21.39 -22.86
C GLY A 441 0.48 -20.72 -21.50
N GLY A 442 1.43 -20.89 -20.59
CA GLY A 442 1.48 -20.36 -19.25
C GLY A 442 2.91 -20.32 -18.73
N PHE A 443 3.08 -20.41 -17.42
CA PHE A 443 4.36 -20.40 -16.73
C PHE A 443 4.54 -21.66 -15.87
N ASP A 444 5.76 -22.17 -15.82
CA ASP A 444 6.18 -23.17 -14.85
C ASP A 444 6.47 -22.55 -13.46
N ASP A 445 7.01 -23.36 -12.53
CA ASP A 445 7.32 -22.90 -11.17
C ASP A 445 8.43 -21.86 -11.10
N ASP A 446 9.27 -21.75 -12.11
CA ASP A 446 10.34 -20.76 -12.22
C ASP A 446 10.01 -19.65 -13.21
N ALA A 447 8.70 -19.49 -13.51
CA ALA A 447 8.15 -18.48 -14.42
C ALA A 447 8.73 -18.52 -15.85
N LYS A 448 9.20 -19.68 -16.29
CA LYS A 448 9.57 -19.90 -17.69
C LYS A 448 8.31 -20.23 -18.50
N PRO A 449 8.26 -19.79 -19.77
CA PRO A 449 7.15 -20.12 -20.65
C PRO A 449 6.93 -21.64 -20.74
N ALA A 450 5.69 -22.08 -20.58
CA ALA A 450 5.27 -23.48 -20.63
C ALA A 450 4.12 -23.67 -21.62
N ALA A 451 4.04 -24.85 -22.26
CA ALA A 451 2.99 -25.13 -23.24
C ALA A 451 1.58 -25.17 -22.61
N ASP A 452 1.50 -25.64 -21.37
CA ASP A 452 0.24 -25.71 -20.62
C ASP A 452 -0.09 -24.38 -19.96
N ARG A 453 -1.39 -24.08 -19.81
CA ARG A 453 -1.87 -22.91 -19.06
C ARG A 453 -1.48 -23.04 -17.58
N THR A 454 -1.12 -21.92 -16.97
CA THR A 454 -0.83 -21.84 -15.51
C THR A 454 -2.11 -22.12 -14.71
N VAL A 455 -1.98 -22.97 -13.70
CA VAL A 455 -3.06 -23.35 -12.78
C VAL A 455 -2.74 -22.84 -11.39
N ALA A 456 -3.63 -22.03 -10.82
CA ALA A 456 -3.45 -21.50 -9.46
C ALA A 456 -3.56 -22.59 -8.38
N ASP A 457 -2.76 -22.43 -7.31
CA ASP A 457 -2.95 -23.25 -6.09
C ASP A 457 -4.27 -22.85 -5.39
N PRO A 458 -5.21 -23.78 -5.16
CA PRO A 458 -6.52 -23.44 -4.57
C PRO A 458 -6.43 -22.90 -3.14
N LYS A 459 -5.36 -23.21 -2.37
CA LYS A 459 -5.15 -22.67 -1.03
C LYS A 459 -4.69 -21.23 -1.12
N ALA A 460 -3.78 -20.91 -2.06
CA ALA A 460 -3.35 -19.54 -2.32
C ALA A 460 -4.51 -18.66 -2.79
N VAL A 461 -5.37 -19.16 -3.68
CA VAL A 461 -6.56 -18.44 -4.14
C VAL A 461 -7.48 -18.08 -2.96
N ARG A 462 -7.77 -19.04 -2.08
CA ARG A 462 -8.58 -18.75 -0.90
C ARG A 462 -7.89 -17.80 0.07
N ALA A 463 -6.57 -17.94 0.25
CA ALA A 463 -5.79 -17.05 1.10
C ALA A 463 -5.84 -15.61 0.55
N ALA A 464 -5.68 -15.41 -0.76
CA ALA A 464 -5.74 -14.10 -1.41
C ALA A 464 -7.00 -13.31 -1.02
N TYR A 465 -8.17 -13.95 -1.10
CA TYR A 465 -9.44 -13.32 -0.73
C TYR A 465 -9.59 -13.13 0.78
N ARG A 466 -9.30 -14.18 1.57
CA ARG A 466 -9.51 -14.15 3.02
C ARG A 466 -8.64 -13.13 3.74
N THR A 467 -7.43 -12.91 3.27
CA THR A 467 -6.43 -12.06 3.93
C THR A 467 -6.35 -10.65 3.32
N GLY A 468 -7.18 -10.34 2.32
CA GLY A 468 -7.18 -9.05 1.64
C GLY A 468 -5.97 -8.80 0.74
N ARG A 469 -5.23 -9.85 0.35
CA ARG A 469 -4.18 -9.70 -0.70
C ARG A 469 -4.82 -9.36 -2.04
N MET A 470 -6.01 -9.89 -2.32
CA MET A 470 -6.95 -9.31 -3.27
C MET A 470 -7.73 -8.23 -2.52
N LEU A 471 -7.53 -6.96 -2.86
CA LEU A 471 -8.24 -5.85 -2.24
C LEU A 471 -9.76 -6.06 -2.33
N ASN A 472 -10.43 -6.08 -1.19
CA ASN A 472 -11.88 -6.22 -1.12
C ASN A 472 -12.57 -4.85 -1.23
N GLY A 473 -12.06 -3.83 -0.52
CA GLY A 473 -12.62 -2.48 -0.48
C GLY A 473 -13.84 -2.31 0.42
N GLY A 474 -14.26 -3.38 1.13
CA GLY A 474 -15.49 -3.38 1.93
C GLY A 474 -15.25 -3.46 3.44
N ALA A 475 -14.00 -3.25 3.88
CA ALA A 475 -13.68 -3.16 5.30
C ALA A 475 -13.32 -1.71 5.67
N GLY A 476 -12.14 -1.44 6.24
CA GLY A 476 -11.74 -0.10 6.64
C GLY A 476 -11.69 0.92 5.49
N LEU A 477 -11.40 0.48 4.26
CA LEU A 477 -11.37 1.35 3.09
C LEU A 477 -12.73 2.00 2.78
N ALA A 478 -13.83 1.34 3.14
CA ALA A 478 -15.18 1.90 3.03
C ALA A 478 -15.44 3.09 3.98
N GLU A 479 -14.60 3.25 4.99
CA GLU A 479 -14.78 4.18 6.10
C GLU A 479 -13.78 5.35 6.07
N VAL A 480 -12.96 5.46 5.00
CA VAL A 480 -11.97 6.55 4.85
C VAL A 480 -12.18 7.31 3.54
N PRO A 481 -11.96 8.64 3.50
CA PRO A 481 -11.93 9.41 2.27
C PRO A 481 -10.68 9.07 1.44
N ILE A 482 -10.85 9.04 0.12
CA ILE A 482 -9.83 8.65 -0.86
C ILE A 482 -9.71 9.75 -1.92
N ILE A 483 -8.51 10.31 -2.08
CA ILE A 483 -8.14 11.08 -3.26
C ILE A 483 -7.25 10.18 -4.14
N ASP A 484 -7.78 9.76 -5.27
CA ASP A 484 -7.08 8.94 -6.27
C ASP A 484 -6.64 9.87 -7.41
N TYR A 485 -5.35 10.15 -7.50
CA TYR A 485 -4.82 11.05 -8.52
C TYR A 485 -3.91 10.32 -9.51
N ARG A 486 -3.90 10.84 -10.75
CA ARG A 486 -3.10 10.26 -11.82
C ARG A 486 -2.53 11.30 -12.75
N ASP A 487 -1.22 11.25 -12.97
CA ASP A 487 -0.61 11.73 -14.19
C ASP A 487 -0.84 10.66 -15.28
N TYR A 488 -1.37 11.06 -16.44
CA TYR A 488 -1.77 10.11 -17.48
C TYR A 488 -0.56 9.58 -18.26
N THR A 489 -0.44 8.26 -18.34
CA THR A 489 0.70 7.57 -18.97
C THR A 489 0.30 6.47 -19.96
N ASP A 490 -1.01 6.23 -20.17
CA ASP A 490 -1.46 5.17 -21.10
C ASP A 490 -1.05 5.44 -22.56
N ASP A 491 -0.65 6.67 -22.91
CA ASP A 491 -0.14 7.08 -24.22
C ASP A 491 1.38 7.30 -24.23
N ALA A 492 2.10 6.95 -23.17
CA ALA A 492 3.55 7.05 -23.11
C ALA A 492 4.22 6.29 -24.27
N ALA A 493 5.19 6.94 -24.93
CA ALA A 493 5.78 6.42 -26.17
C ALA A 493 6.47 5.05 -26.01
N ALA A 494 7.08 4.79 -24.84
CA ALA A 494 7.72 3.52 -24.51
C ALA A 494 6.77 2.52 -23.82
N GLY A 495 5.48 2.86 -23.69
CA GLY A 495 4.57 2.15 -22.80
C GLY A 495 4.80 2.48 -21.34
N ASP A 496 3.82 2.21 -20.50
CA ASP A 496 3.90 2.39 -19.04
C ASP A 496 2.96 1.42 -18.34
N ILE A 497 3.35 0.98 -17.14
CA ILE A 497 2.56 0.06 -16.32
C ILE A 497 1.39 0.77 -15.61
N HIS A 498 1.47 2.09 -15.41
CA HIS A 498 0.50 2.86 -14.63
C HIS A 498 -0.78 3.18 -15.43
N MET A 499 -1.44 2.14 -15.93
CA MET A 499 -2.67 2.26 -16.72
C MET A 499 -3.82 2.87 -15.92
N ARG A 500 -4.57 3.80 -16.55
CA ARG A 500 -5.66 4.52 -15.90
C ARG A 500 -6.80 3.61 -15.41
N PHE A 501 -7.04 2.45 -16.06
CA PHE A 501 -8.10 1.53 -15.65
C PHE A 501 -7.94 1.01 -14.20
N HIS A 502 -6.75 1.00 -13.62
CA HIS A 502 -6.53 0.55 -12.25
C HIS A 502 -7.29 1.38 -11.20
N SER A 503 -7.41 2.71 -11.40
CA SER A 503 -8.25 3.56 -10.54
C SER A 503 -9.72 3.16 -10.63
N PHE A 504 -10.19 2.80 -11.84
CA PHE A 504 -11.56 2.27 -12.03
C PHE A 504 -11.73 0.87 -11.45
N SER A 505 -10.68 0.06 -11.41
CA SER A 505 -10.72 -1.25 -10.73
C SER A 505 -10.97 -1.08 -9.23
N THR A 506 -10.27 -0.13 -8.59
CA THR A 506 -10.51 0.21 -7.17
C THR A 506 -11.94 0.70 -6.96
N ARG A 507 -12.42 1.64 -7.79
CA ARG A 507 -13.79 2.16 -7.73
C ARG A 507 -14.85 1.06 -7.88
N ALA A 508 -14.69 0.18 -8.86
CA ALA A 508 -15.61 -0.92 -9.09
C ALA A 508 -15.65 -1.93 -7.91
N ARG A 509 -14.51 -2.13 -7.23
CA ARG A 509 -14.47 -2.97 -6.01
C ARG A 509 -15.18 -2.30 -4.85
N LEU A 510 -15.03 -0.98 -4.65
CA LEU A 510 -15.81 -0.22 -3.67
C LEU A 510 -17.30 -0.36 -3.94
N ASP A 511 -17.75 -0.19 -5.19
CA ASP A 511 -19.15 -0.36 -5.57
C ASP A 511 -19.68 -1.77 -5.32
N LYS A 512 -18.89 -2.80 -5.67
CA LYS A 512 -19.26 -4.20 -5.44
C LYS A 512 -19.39 -4.53 -3.95
N ALA A 513 -18.51 -3.99 -3.13
CA ALA A 513 -18.46 -4.31 -1.71
C ALA A 513 -19.47 -3.49 -0.88
N ASN A 514 -19.68 -2.22 -1.23
CA ASN A 514 -20.39 -1.24 -0.39
C ASN A 514 -21.67 -0.69 -1.06
N GLY A 515 -21.89 -0.98 -2.34
CA GLY A 515 -22.96 -0.37 -3.13
C GLY A 515 -22.72 1.10 -3.48
N THR A 516 -21.53 1.63 -3.17
CA THR A 516 -21.14 3.02 -3.42
C THR A 516 -19.63 3.20 -3.39
N HIS A 517 -19.14 4.17 -4.15
CA HIS A 517 -17.78 4.68 -4.13
C HIS A 517 -17.71 6.16 -3.70
N ALA A 518 -18.73 6.67 -3.03
CA ALA A 518 -18.88 8.09 -2.75
C ALA A 518 -17.80 8.68 -1.81
N ASN A 519 -16.97 7.82 -1.20
CA ASN A 519 -15.77 8.20 -0.45
C ASN A 519 -14.52 8.36 -1.33
N GLN A 520 -14.59 8.10 -2.65
CA GLN A 520 -13.46 8.25 -3.57
C GLN A 520 -13.68 9.43 -4.52
N VAL A 521 -12.68 10.27 -4.66
CA VAL A 521 -12.57 11.29 -5.71
C VAL A 521 -11.43 10.91 -6.63
N MET A 522 -11.68 10.90 -7.95
CA MET A 522 -10.68 10.59 -8.97
C MET A 522 -10.30 11.84 -9.74
N ILE A 523 -9.00 12.16 -9.80
CA ILE A 523 -8.48 13.31 -10.52
C ILE A 523 -7.37 12.90 -11.48
N THR A 524 -7.39 13.43 -12.71
CA THR A 524 -6.42 13.08 -13.76
C THR A 524 -5.86 14.33 -14.43
N ARG A 525 -4.55 14.33 -14.71
CA ARG A 525 -3.85 15.41 -15.41
C ARG A 525 -2.74 14.87 -16.32
N ASP A 526 -2.06 15.80 -17.00
CA ASP A 526 -0.81 15.59 -17.72
C ASP A 526 0.24 16.57 -17.16
N GLY A 527 0.84 16.20 -16.00
CA GLY A 527 1.90 16.96 -15.32
C GLY A 527 1.50 18.27 -14.64
N LYS A 528 0.37 18.89 -15.01
CA LYS A 528 -0.08 20.19 -14.48
C LYS A 528 -1.53 20.14 -13.99
N GLY A 529 -1.91 20.99 -13.05
CA GLY A 529 -3.30 21.20 -12.64
C GLY A 529 -3.56 21.09 -11.14
N PHE A 530 -3.02 20.10 -10.44
CA PHE A 530 -3.10 19.96 -8.97
C PHE A 530 -1.70 19.80 -8.36
N THR A 531 -1.58 19.99 -7.06
CA THR A 531 -0.32 19.82 -6.32
C THR A 531 -0.52 18.90 -5.14
N THR A 532 0.55 18.28 -4.66
CA THR A 532 0.51 17.44 -3.45
C THR A 532 0.07 18.25 -2.24
N ALA A 533 0.58 19.47 -2.07
CA ALA A 533 0.17 20.39 -0.99
C ALA A 533 -1.34 20.70 -1.05
N GLY A 534 -1.89 20.93 -2.25
CA GLY A 534 -3.33 21.14 -2.44
C GLY A 534 -4.16 19.93 -2.02
N MET A 535 -3.75 18.72 -2.44
CA MET A 535 -4.45 17.47 -2.07
C MET A 535 -4.38 17.20 -0.56
N ILE A 536 -3.25 17.51 0.10
CA ILE A 536 -3.15 17.43 1.57
C ILE A 536 -4.11 18.42 2.25
N ALA A 537 -4.20 19.64 1.77
CA ALA A 537 -5.13 20.63 2.31
C ALA A 537 -6.61 20.22 2.14
N ASP A 538 -6.95 19.65 0.99
CA ASP A 538 -8.28 19.10 0.72
C ASP A 538 -8.60 17.90 1.64
N MET A 539 -7.66 16.98 1.80
CA MET A 539 -7.81 15.81 2.68
C MET A 539 -7.92 16.24 4.15
N ASP A 540 -7.11 17.20 4.57
CA ASP A 540 -7.16 17.79 5.92
C ASP A 540 -8.52 18.41 6.22
N SER A 541 -9.02 19.23 5.29
CA SER A 541 -10.34 19.85 5.39
C SER A 541 -11.43 18.78 5.50
N TRP A 542 -11.34 17.72 4.70
CA TRP A 542 -12.29 16.60 4.71
C TRP A 542 -12.29 15.87 6.06
N LEU A 543 -11.11 15.47 6.54
CA LEU A 543 -10.97 14.76 7.82
C LEU A 543 -11.35 15.63 9.03
N THR A 544 -11.02 16.93 9.00
CA THR A 544 -11.43 17.89 10.03
C THR A 544 -12.96 18.00 10.08
N GLY A 545 -13.61 18.09 8.93
CA GLY A 545 -15.08 18.08 8.83
C GLY A 545 -15.69 16.79 9.38
N ILE A 546 -15.17 15.63 8.99
CA ILE A 546 -15.64 14.31 9.46
C ILE A 546 -15.49 14.20 10.98
N LYS A 547 -14.34 14.62 11.54
CA LYS A 547 -14.05 14.55 12.97
C LYS A 547 -14.94 15.48 13.78
N GLY A 548 -15.19 16.68 13.26
CA GLY A 548 -16.05 17.68 13.89
C GLY A 548 -17.56 17.41 13.80
N ASP A 549 -17.96 16.42 12.99
CA ASP A 549 -19.37 16.13 12.72
C ASP A 549 -20.03 15.30 13.83
N PRO A 550 -20.92 15.89 14.66
CA PRO A 550 -21.65 15.20 15.71
C PRO A 550 -22.82 14.35 15.17
N GLY A 551 -23.10 14.42 13.87
CA GLY A 551 -24.23 13.74 13.23
C GLY A 551 -24.15 12.24 13.38
N LYS A 552 -25.32 11.60 13.54
CA LYS A 552 -25.47 10.15 13.53
C LYS A 552 -25.55 9.66 12.07
N GLY A 553 -25.23 8.42 11.83
CA GLY A 553 -25.28 7.76 10.52
C GLY A 553 -24.12 6.77 10.36
N ALA A 554 -24.09 6.07 9.23
CA ALA A 554 -22.96 5.22 8.86
C ALA A 554 -21.72 6.09 8.60
N PRO A 555 -20.50 5.55 8.74
CA PRO A 555 -19.27 6.30 8.43
C PRO A 555 -19.31 6.96 7.05
N ILE A 556 -19.78 6.23 6.04
CA ILE A 556 -19.91 6.75 4.66
C ILE A 556 -20.78 8.02 4.57
N ASP A 557 -21.87 8.12 5.36
CA ASP A 557 -22.72 9.30 5.37
C ASP A 557 -21.96 10.54 5.87
N LYS A 558 -21.07 10.36 6.86
CA LYS A 558 -20.22 11.44 7.36
C LYS A 558 -19.20 11.87 6.33
N ILE A 559 -18.57 10.89 5.66
CA ILE A 559 -17.57 11.15 4.62
C ILE A 559 -18.21 11.98 3.50
N VAL A 560 -19.37 11.56 3.01
CA VAL A 560 -20.03 12.22 1.87
C VAL A 560 -20.47 13.65 2.20
N ARG A 561 -21.10 13.89 3.37
CA ARG A 561 -21.61 15.23 3.70
C ARG A 561 -20.52 16.24 4.12
N ASN A 562 -19.34 15.75 4.50
CA ASN A 562 -18.20 16.59 4.87
C ASN A 562 -17.16 16.71 3.76
N LYS A 563 -17.43 16.16 2.57
CA LYS A 563 -16.53 16.34 1.42
C LYS A 563 -16.39 17.83 1.10
N PRO A 564 -15.16 18.37 0.99
CA PRO A 564 -14.93 19.78 0.69
C PRO A 564 -15.62 20.22 -0.60
N ALA A 565 -16.18 21.42 -0.61
CA ALA A 565 -16.79 21.99 -1.81
C ALA A 565 -15.72 22.13 -2.92
N GLY A 566 -16.03 21.62 -4.11
CA GLY A 566 -15.13 21.64 -5.27
C GLY A 566 -14.12 20.50 -5.32
N LEU A 567 -14.07 19.63 -4.32
CA LEU A 567 -13.31 18.37 -4.39
C LEU A 567 -14.19 17.29 -5.03
N ASP A 568 -14.23 17.29 -6.35
CA ASP A 568 -15.02 16.38 -7.16
C ASP A 568 -14.16 15.66 -8.19
N ASP A 569 -14.69 14.59 -8.75
CA ASP A 569 -14.11 13.91 -9.91
C ASP A 569 -13.81 14.93 -11.00
N ALA A 570 -12.58 14.93 -11.51
CA ALA A 570 -12.14 15.94 -12.46
C ALA A 570 -10.96 15.48 -13.32
N CYS A 571 -10.77 16.16 -14.44
CA CYS A 571 -9.49 16.16 -15.15
C CYS A 571 -9.08 17.60 -15.50
N TRP A 572 -7.85 17.75 -15.95
CA TRP A 572 -7.34 19.03 -16.44
C TRP A 572 -7.02 18.92 -17.93
N THR A 573 -7.28 20.03 -18.68
CA THR A 573 -6.89 20.09 -20.09
C THR A 573 -5.37 19.97 -20.23
N ARG A 574 -4.89 19.56 -21.44
CA ARG A 574 -3.44 19.42 -21.73
C ARG A 574 -2.78 20.71 -22.23
N GLU A 575 -3.45 21.85 -22.06
CA GLU A 575 -2.95 23.16 -22.44
C GLU A 575 -1.84 23.64 -21.51
N GLU A 576 -1.12 24.69 -21.89
CA GLU A 576 -0.07 25.30 -21.06
C GLU A 576 -0.64 25.84 -19.75
N GLU A 577 -1.82 26.45 -19.79
CA GLU A 577 -2.63 26.83 -18.63
C GLU A 577 -3.84 25.89 -18.53
N PRO A 578 -3.72 24.78 -17.78
CA PRO A 578 -4.74 23.75 -17.77
C PRO A 578 -6.01 24.22 -17.05
N LYS A 579 -7.16 23.90 -17.63
CA LYS A 579 -8.48 24.19 -17.07
C LYS A 579 -9.02 22.92 -16.41
N LYS A 580 -9.61 23.07 -15.25
CA LYS A 580 -10.29 21.97 -14.56
C LYS A 580 -11.64 21.67 -15.24
N ILE A 581 -11.84 20.43 -15.62
CA ILE A 581 -13.11 19.88 -16.12
C ILE A 581 -13.68 19.01 -15.01
N THR A 582 -14.80 19.41 -14.44
CA THR A 582 -15.48 18.65 -13.36
C THR A 582 -16.60 17.82 -13.97
N GLU A 583 -16.41 16.51 -13.97
CA GLU A 583 -17.39 15.54 -14.43
C GLU A 583 -17.18 14.18 -13.76
N PRO A 584 -18.23 13.36 -13.59
CA PRO A 584 -18.09 12.00 -13.08
C PRO A 584 -17.10 11.20 -13.93
N GLN A 585 -16.12 10.57 -13.29
CA GLN A 585 -15.18 9.70 -13.98
C GLN A 585 -15.82 8.33 -14.23
N VAL A 586 -15.89 7.92 -15.50
CA VAL A 586 -16.43 6.64 -15.94
C VAL A 586 -15.40 5.88 -16.77
N ALA A 587 -15.43 4.54 -16.74
CA ALA A 587 -14.56 3.74 -17.59
C ALA A 587 -15.00 3.83 -19.06
N GLY A 588 -14.05 3.85 -19.99
CA GLY A 588 -14.31 3.83 -21.43
C GLY A 588 -13.48 4.81 -22.24
N ILE A 589 -13.68 4.81 -23.55
CA ILE A 589 -12.98 5.66 -24.50
C ILE A 589 -13.98 6.63 -25.09
N GLY A 590 -13.68 7.94 -25.07
CA GLY A 590 -14.48 8.98 -25.71
C GLY A 590 -15.92 9.15 -25.20
N THR A 591 -16.22 8.64 -24.01
CA THR A 591 -17.58 8.71 -23.43
C THR A 591 -17.85 10.05 -22.71
N THR A 592 -16.81 10.75 -22.28
CA THR A 592 -16.83 12.05 -21.61
C THR A 592 -15.72 12.94 -22.14
N GLU A 593 -15.69 14.20 -21.73
CA GLU A 593 -14.61 15.13 -22.12
C GLU A 593 -13.26 14.64 -21.55
N CYS A 594 -13.23 14.24 -20.27
CA CYS A 594 -12.04 13.67 -19.64
C CYS A 594 -11.58 12.37 -20.33
N ASN A 595 -12.51 11.50 -20.77
CA ASN A 595 -12.14 10.27 -21.49
C ASN A 595 -11.72 10.52 -22.96
N THR A 596 -12.05 11.68 -23.52
CA THR A 596 -11.53 12.11 -24.83
C THR A 596 -10.08 12.57 -24.67
N LEU A 597 -9.76 13.31 -23.60
CA LEU A 597 -8.40 13.75 -23.29
C LEU A 597 -7.51 12.61 -22.78
N TYR A 598 -8.09 11.72 -22.00
CA TYR A 598 -7.44 10.66 -21.24
C TYR A 598 -8.22 9.34 -21.38
N PRO A 599 -8.14 8.65 -22.53
CA PRO A 599 -8.85 7.40 -22.75
C PRO A 599 -8.57 6.36 -21.66
N VAL A 600 -9.58 5.60 -21.25
CA VAL A 600 -9.42 4.48 -20.30
C VAL A 600 -9.31 3.20 -21.12
N TRP A 601 -8.09 2.75 -21.30
CA TRP A 601 -7.80 1.50 -21.99
C TRP A 601 -8.07 0.29 -21.06
N THR A 602 -7.83 -0.92 -21.56
CA THR A 602 -8.20 -2.14 -20.86
C THR A 602 -6.97 -3.04 -20.60
N SER A 603 -7.20 -4.28 -20.19
CA SER A 603 -6.17 -5.30 -20.00
C SER A 603 -6.47 -6.56 -20.82
N PRO A 604 -5.52 -7.49 -21.00
CA PRO A 604 -5.76 -8.73 -21.74
C PRO A 604 -6.96 -9.55 -21.23
N ARG A 605 -7.22 -9.52 -19.91
CA ARG A 605 -8.39 -10.21 -19.32
C ARG A 605 -9.70 -9.48 -19.59
N MET A 606 -9.69 -8.15 -19.62
CA MET A 606 -10.86 -7.36 -20.00
C MET A 606 -11.20 -7.55 -21.47
N VAL A 607 -10.20 -7.63 -22.36
CA VAL A 607 -10.39 -8.02 -23.76
C VAL A 607 -10.95 -9.45 -23.86
N ALA A 608 -10.64 -10.32 -22.90
CA ALA A 608 -11.24 -11.67 -22.81
C ALA A 608 -12.60 -11.70 -22.10
N GLY A 609 -13.19 -10.54 -21.78
CA GLY A 609 -14.53 -10.38 -21.23
C GLY A 609 -14.60 -10.20 -19.70
N ALA A 610 -13.47 -10.04 -19.00
CA ALA A 610 -13.48 -9.75 -17.58
C ALA A 610 -14.01 -8.32 -17.30
N ASP A 611 -14.60 -8.15 -16.12
CA ASP A 611 -15.05 -6.87 -15.58
C ASP A 611 -13.86 -5.96 -15.19
N VAL A 612 -14.07 -4.65 -15.22
CA VAL A 612 -13.08 -3.64 -14.81
C VAL A 612 -12.62 -3.79 -13.35
N ALA A 613 -13.43 -4.36 -12.47
CA ALA A 613 -13.03 -4.64 -11.09
C ALA A 613 -11.81 -5.57 -11.00
N ASN A 614 -11.57 -6.39 -12.01
CA ASN A 614 -10.43 -7.31 -12.12
C ASN A 614 -10.18 -8.08 -10.80
N ASP A 615 -11.28 -8.58 -10.19
CA ASP A 615 -11.30 -9.19 -8.86
C ASP A 615 -11.47 -10.73 -8.89
N ILE A 616 -11.38 -11.34 -10.08
CA ILE A 616 -11.48 -12.78 -10.29
C ILE A 616 -10.09 -13.37 -10.54
N VAL A 617 -9.57 -14.12 -9.56
CA VAL A 617 -8.28 -14.83 -9.68
C VAL A 617 -8.41 -16.04 -10.60
N VAL A 618 -9.38 -16.91 -10.31
CA VAL A 618 -9.71 -18.10 -11.10
C VAL A 618 -11.18 -18.02 -11.48
N CYS A 619 -11.47 -17.98 -12.77
CA CYS A 619 -12.86 -17.93 -13.26
C CYS A 619 -13.56 -19.30 -13.11
N GLN A 620 -14.87 -19.27 -12.88
CA GLN A 620 -15.71 -20.43 -13.15
C GLN A 620 -15.77 -20.68 -14.67
N LYS A 621 -15.79 -21.93 -15.07
CA LYS A 621 -15.74 -22.29 -16.49
C LYS A 621 -17.10 -22.78 -17.00
N ARG A 622 -17.39 -22.45 -18.26
CA ARG A 622 -18.52 -22.96 -19.01
C ARG A 622 -18.05 -23.54 -20.35
N PRO A 623 -18.85 -24.40 -20.98
CA PRO A 623 -18.54 -24.87 -22.33
C PRO A 623 -18.45 -23.70 -23.34
N VAL A 624 -17.54 -23.83 -24.31
CA VAL A 624 -17.46 -22.92 -25.46
C VAL A 624 -18.77 -22.96 -26.25
N ARG A 625 -19.30 -21.81 -26.60
CA ARG A 625 -20.53 -21.63 -27.38
C ARG A 625 -20.25 -20.86 -28.64
N ARG A 626 -20.97 -21.14 -29.75
CA ARG A 626 -20.84 -20.35 -30.98
C ARG A 626 -21.26 -18.89 -30.78
N SER A 627 -22.20 -18.64 -29.87
CA SER A 627 -22.65 -17.30 -29.48
C SER A 627 -21.58 -16.47 -28.74
N ASP A 628 -20.45 -17.05 -28.38
CA ASP A 628 -19.34 -16.30 -27.80
C ASP A 628 -18.61 -15.45 -28.86
N TYR A 629 -18.82 -15.77 -30.14
CA TYR A 629 -18.13 -15.17 -31.28
C TYR A 629 -19.11 -14.43 -32.18
N GLU A 630 -18.91 -13.11 -32.36
CA GLU A 630 -19.73 -12.26 -33.21
C GLU A 630 -19.31 -12.33 -34.68
N VAL A 631 -18.30 -13.14 -34.99
CA VAL A 631 -17.82 -13.41 -36.34
C VAL A 631 -18.20 -14.83 -36.78
N PRO A 632 -18.33 -15.10 -38.11
CA PRO A 632 -18.59 -16.43 -38.60
C PRO A 632 -17.46 -17.41 -38.26
N VAL A 633 -17.77 -18.47 -37.53
CA VAL A 633 -16.83 -19.55 -37.19
C VAL A 633 -17.26 -20.84 -37.88
N THR A 634 -16.39 -21.41 -38.72
CA THR A 634 -16.65 -22.66 -39.43
C THR A 634 -16.78 -23.86 -38.48
N GLY A 635 -17.27 -24.98 -38.96
CA GLY A 635 -17.36 -26.23 -38.18
C GLY A 635 -16.01 -26.74 -37.68
N SER A 636 -14.98 -26.66 -38.53
CA SER A 636 -13.62 -27.08 -38.21
C SER A 636 -12.95 -26.14 -37.18
N GLN A 637 -13.10 -24.82 -37.35
CA GLN A 637 -12.59 -23.83 -36.40
C GLN A 637 -13.25 -23.99 -35.02
N PHE A 638 -14.58 -24.17 -34.97
CA PHE A 638 -15.28 -24.42 -33.73
C PHE A 638 -14.86 -25.72 -33.03
N THR A 639 -14.55 -26.74 -33.81
CA THR A 639 -13.99 -28.02 -33.28
C THR A 639 -12.60 -27.76 -32.68
N SER A 640 -11.76 -26.94 -33.31
CA SER A 640 -10.46 -26.53 -32.79
C SER A 640 -10.60 -25.75 -31.46
N LEU A 641 -11.53 -24.80 -31.38
CA LEU A 641 -11.79 -24.04 -30.15
C LEU A 641 -12.23 -24.95 -28.99
N LYS A 642 -13.11 -25.93 -29.25
CA LYS A 642 -13.50 -26.92 -28.23
C LYS A 642 -12.33 -27.81 -27.80
N LYS A 643 -11.36 -28.07 -28.65
CA LYS A 643 -10.13 -28.80 -28.32
C LYS A 643 -9.21 -27.97 -27.43
N ILE A 644 -9.00 -26.70 -27.76
CA ILE A 644 -8.18 -25.75 -27.00
C ILE A 644 -8.77 -25.56 -25.60
N PHE A 645 -10.05 -25.31 -25.53
CA PHE A 645 -10.79 -25.07 -24.30
C PHE A 645 -11.59 -26.29 -23.82
N ARG A 646 -10.98 -27.48 -23.84
CA ARG A 646 -11.65 -28.70 -23.38
C ARG A 646 -12.09 -28.64 -21.92
N GLY A 647 -11.42 -27.85 -21.09
CA GLY A 647 -11.80 -27.55 -19.70
C GLY A 647 -12.84 -26.44 -19.56
N GLY A 648 -13.29 -25.85 -20.67
CA GLY A 648 -14.20 -24.71 -20.72
C GLY A 648 -13.49 -23.35 -20.81
N VAL A 649 -14.28 -22.32 -21.06
CA VAL A 649 -13.87 -20.92 -21.08
C VAL A 649 -14.40 -20.21 -19.86
N CYS A 650 -13.80 -19.08 -19.49
CA CYS A 650 -14.22 -18.26 -18.35
C CYS A 650 -15.67 -17.79 -18.51
N ASP A 651 -16.44 -17.96 -17.47
CA ASP A 651 -17.76 -17.35 -17.27
C ASP A 651 -17.61 -16.16 -16.32
N TRP A 652 -17.32 -15.02 -16.90
CA TRP A 652 -17.06 -13.79 -16.14
C TRP A 652 -18.33 -13.20 -15.47
N SER A 653 -19.51 -13.70 -15.82
CA SER A 653 -20.75 -13.31 -15.15
C SER A 653 -20.92 -13.94 -13.76
N ARG A 654 -20.05 -14.89 -13.41
CA ARG A 654 -20.08 -15.64 -12.15
C ARG A 654 -18.94 -15.23 -11.24
N ARG A 655 -19.16 -15.35 -9.93
CA ARG A 655 -18.08 -15.19 -8.95
C ARG A 655 -16.91 -16.14 -9.25
N GLY A 656 -15.70 -15.71 -8.97
CA GLY A 656 -14.50 -16.53 -9.11
C GLY A 656 -14.52 -17.78 -8.23
N VAL A 657 -13.74 -18.78 -8.61
CA VAL A 657 -13.55 -19.99 -7.82
C VAL A 657 -12.86 -19.64 -6.49
N GLY A 658 -13.48 -19.99 -5.38
CA GLY A 658 -12.96 -19.68 -4.04
C GLY A 658 -13.07 -18.20 -3.66
N GLN A 659 -13.70 -17.36 -4.48
CA GLN A 659 -13.94 -15.95 -4.17
C GLN A 659 -14.88 -15.81 -2.98
N GLN A 660 -14.41 -15.11 -1.96
CA GLN A 660 -15.11 -14.90 -0.70
C GLN A 660 -14.72 -13.53 -0.12
N GLY A 661 -15.45 -13.05 0.86
CA GLY A 661 -15.11 -11.84 1.61
C GLY A 661 -13.88 -12.04 2.49
N LEU A 662 -13.39 -10.95 3.07
CA LEU A 662 -12.37 -10.96 4.10
C LEU A 662 -12.80 -11.86 5.26
N ALA A 663 -11.85 -12.58 5.86
CA ALA A 663 -12.09 -13.31 7.10
C ALA A 663 -12.33 -12.38 8.29
N GLY A 664 -11.96 -11.12 8.15
CA GLY A 664 -12.05 -10.02 9.10
C GLY A 664 -10.87 -9.07 8.91
N THR A 665 -10.92 -7.93 9.60
CA THR A 665 -9.78 -7.01 9.72
C THR A 665 -8.92 -7.41 10.93
N TRP A 666 -7.72 -6.82 11.06
CA TRP A 666 -6.86 -7.07 12.23
C TRP A 666 -7.57 -6.82 13.58
N GLN A 667 -8.52 -5.89 13.62
CA GLN A 667 -9.32 -5.61 14.82
C GLN A 667 -10.27 -6.75 15.19
N SER A 668 -10.71 -7.54 14.21
CA SER A 668 -11.60 -8.68 14.44
C SER A 668 -10.83 -9.99 14.71
N PHE A 669 -9.52 -10.02 14.50
CA PHE A 669 -8.68 -11.14 14.94
C PHE A 669 -8.48 -11.17 16.46
N GLY A 670 -9.34 -10.53 17.23
CA GLY A 670 -9.37 -10.36 18.65
C GLY A 670 -8.56 -11.34 19.48
N SER A 671 -8.22 -11.01 20.68
CA SER A 671 -7.46 -11.83 21.63
C SER A 671 -7.71 -13.33 21.40
N ARG A 672 -6.83 -14.00 20.66
CA ARG A 672 -6.75 -15.46 20.62
C ARG A 672 -6.20 -15.98 21.92
#